data_0ad7c6abee9fff0d89fe02b4093536ce
#
_entry.id   0ad7c6abee9fff0d89fe02b4093536ce
#
_cell.length_a   1.000
_cell.length_b   1.000
_cell.length_c   1.000
_cell.angle_alpha   90.00
_cell.angle_beta   90.00
_cell.angle_gamma   90.00
#
_symmetry.space_group_name_H-M   'P 1'
#
loop_
_entity.id
_entity.type
_entity.pdbx_description
1 polymer ?
#
loop_
_entity_poly.entity_id
_entity_poly.type
_entity_poly.pdbx_seq_one_letter_code
_entity_poly.pdbx_strand_id
1 'polypeptide(L)'
;MELIRIFKNKKFIAAVITLLLLNCVSFYVTQQKSLSDFGINIDTYSATFKDNSDIFTEVDKKSIIEKSNKFEILKSFADNTEDKAQQIKEYPDLYQEYKNSNYSYEELATQAEFYSHFAYQLEYQNDYPAYIKSILKNAQNLSSKKLFSNKTSYSYKSIQKSANDFSKNKNIKLSLVNDLPVSAVLNYQIGDFILILICVFMAISFVSEKNVNLLINTCKNGRRILKMKQLPILILFSLFFSFAIYISEMLISLKIYDAPMNLYALIQSTDIFSDCILHINFLQLFAIHILFKAIIASMIALAIWLFISLSSNIILVSAIAGVITSIELLLYKNISAQSNLSIFKTFNIFSLFDYRSISEYNLVSVFSKPVRAEKAVWIIVLLVIFIISALILISANRNYPIKSPKKAFRVLHVLFDKLSEFYAKLQSVIYAGRFETFKIMHIGKGLLVVIAFLLIIGFNFNTNPLVFSSTEAFLNDYYEEYGGELSEKVYKNIEKMRSEADAVESEYNFKSEQYASGEISLEEYELAAAKNEAYDTQRKAVDKLTEQIDRIESLSQKGIKPVLVNELGYNNLFYSQSNQTQILILICAVVILFSSVFSIEKGSNMLILNHCSKNGRKQLYFKKIFTVIPKTFTLTLVSYLSLILQNNYLYKLGNMNANIHNLECLQEINLNLSIAEYVILNFIFEFIFVTVVGLIITSLSAFMPQLAVIIISACLFILPSALYMIDIYSAKEISASYLLNFNALILDKGISIGSFIMHYALIVFCIVMLVLSNRKWCLTKER
;
A
#
# COMPACT_ATOMS: atom_id res chain seq x y z
N MET A 1 -11.54 25.45 -27.94
CA MET A 1 -11.26 24.38 -28.90
C MET A 1 -10.63 23.12 -28.26
N GLU A 2 -9.57 23.21 -27.46
CA GLU A 2 -8.94 22.04 -26.83
C GLU A 2 -9.90 21.26 -25.93
N LEU A 3 -10.66 21.93 -25.05
CA LEU A 3 -11.68 21.27 -24.22
C LEU A 3 -12.71 20.53 -25.07
N ILE A 4 -13.18 21.15 -26.15
CA ILE A 4 -14.16 20.53 -27.07
C ILE A 4 -13.56 19.29 -27.74
N ARG A 5 -12.26 19.31 -28.08
CA ARG A 5 -11.56 18.16 -28.66
C ARG A 5 -11.55 16.98 -27.69
N ILE A 6 -11.26 17.23 -26.42
CA ILE A 6 -11.19 16.21 -25.38
C ILE A 6 -12.58 15.63 -25.11
N PHE A 7 -13.60 16.48 -24.93
CA PHE A 7 -14.98 16.04 -24.71
C PHE A 7 -15.67 15.44 -25.95
N LYS A 8 -15.09 15.57 -27.16
CA LYS A 8 -15.53 14.80 -28.34
C LYS A 8 -14.94 13.37 -28.37
N ASN A 9 -13.94 13.07 -27.58
CA ASN A 9 -13.35 11.74 -27.51
C ASN A 9 -14.22 10.81 -26.65
N LYS A 10 -15.14 10.09 -27.29
CA LYS A 10 -16.08 9.17 -26.61
C LYS A 10 -15.37 8.12 -25.71
N LYS A 11 -14.17 7.67 -26.11
CA LYS A 11 -13.38 6.68 -25.34
C LYS A 11 -12.87 7.29 -24.04
N PHE A 12 -12.43 8.55 -24.09
CA PHE A 12 -11.97 9.28 -22.91
C PHE A 12 -13.12 9.50 -21.92
N ILE A 13 -14.27 9.97 -22.42
CA ILE A 13 -15.46 10.19 -21.58
C ILE A 13 -15.94 8.88 -20.94
N ALA A 14 -16.01 7.80 -21.73
CA ALA A 14 -16.41 6.50 -21.21
C ALA A 14 -15.44 6.02 -20.09
N ALA A 15 -14.14 6.15 -20.29
CA ALA A 15 -13.15 5.79 -19.28
C ALA A 15 -13.31 6.60 -17.97
N VAL A 16 -13.52 7.91 -18.10
CA VAL A 16 -13.71 8.79 -16.92
C VAL A 16 -15.00 8.44 -16.18
N ILE A 17 -16.11 8.25 -16.89
CA ILE A 17 -17.39 7.86 -16.26
C ILE A 17 -17.24 6.52 -15.55
N THR A 18 -16.59 5.53 -16.19
CA THR A 18 -16.35 4.22 -15.57
C THR A 18 -15.52 4.35 -14.30
N LEU A 19 -14.47 5.19 -14.29
CA LEU A 19 -13.64 5.42 -13.10
C LEU A 19 -14.41 6.11 -11.97
N LEU A 20 -15.28 7.08 -12.29
CA LEU A 20 -16.13 7.73 -11.28
C LEU A 20 -17.16 6.77 -10.68
N LEU A 21 -17.80 5.94 -11.50
CA LEU A 21 -18.72 4.90 -11.02
C LEU A 21 -17.99 3.88 -10.15
N LEU A 22 -16.81 3.45 -10.57
CA LEU A 22 -15.97 2.52 -9.81
C LEU A 22 -15.59 3.13 -8.45
N ASN A 23 -15.29 4.43 -8.40
CA ASN A 23 -15.03 5.14 -7.14
C ASN A 23 -16.22 5.06 -6.19
N CYS A 24 -17.42 5.40 -6.66
CA CYS A 24 -18.62 5.38 -5.84
C CYS A 24 -18.91 3.97 -5.30
N VAL A 25 -18.80 2.95 -6.15
CA VAL A 25 -19.07 1.57 -5.76
C VAL A 25 -18.01 1.07 -4.78
N SER A 26 -16.73 1.30 -5.04
CA SER A 26 -15.65 0.86 -4.15
C SER A 26 -15.70 1.58 -2.81
N PHE A 27 -16.03 2.87 -2.76
CA PHE A 27 -16.22 3.60 -1.50
C PHE A 27 -17.36 2.98 -0.66
N TYR A 28 -18.52 2.76 -1.29
CA TYR A 28 -19.66 2.15 -0.59
C TYR A 28 -19.33 0.76 -0.04
N VAL A 29 -18.68 -0.09 -0.84
CA VAL A 29 -18.28 -1.45 -0.44
C VAL A 29 -17.25 -1.41 0.70
N THR A 30 -16.31 -0.47 0.66
CA THR A 30 -15.32 -0.30 1.74
C THR A 30 -15.99 0.09 3.05
N GLN A 31 -16.93 1.05 3.02
CA GLN A 31 -17.67 1.44 4.21
C GLN A 31 -18.55 0.30 4.74
N GLN A 32 -19.23 -0.42 3.85
CA GLN A 32 -20.03 -1.59 4.24
C GLN A 32 -19.17 -2.65 4.94
N LYS A 33 -17.98 -2.92 4.40
CA LYS A 33 -17.07 -3.89 5.00
C LYS A 33 -16.58 -3.42 6.37
N SER A 34 -16.16 -2.17 6.49
CA SER A 34 -15.70 -1.60 7.76
C SER A 34 -16.73 -1.77 8.86
N LEU A 35 -18.01 -1.56 8.57
CA LEU A 35 -19.10 -1.78 9.53
C LEU A 35 -19.37 -3.27 9.78
N SER A 36 -19.32 -4.11 8.74
CA SER A 36 -19.58 -5.54 8.87
C SER A 36 -18.52 -6.27 9.70
N ASP A 37 -17.27 -5.78 9.71
CA ASP A 37 -16.20 -6.33 10.54
C ASP A 37 -16.48 -6.15 12.05
N PHE A 38 -17.34 -5.18 12.42
CA PHE A 38 -17.87 -4.99 13.77
C PHE A 38 -19.23 -5.67 14.00
N GLY A 39 -19.73 -6.46 13.06
CA GLY A 39 -21.05 -7.10 13.11
C GLY A 39 -22.22 -6.14 12.89
N ILE A 40 -21.98 -5.00 12.26
CA ILE A 40 -22.94 -3.90 12.06
C ILE A 40 -23.38 -3.87 10.58
N ASN A 41 -24.68 -3.73 10.35
CA ASN A 41 -25.24 -3.49 9.02
C ASN A 41 -25.41 -1.98 8.78
N ILE A 42 -25.17 -1.53 7.55
CA ILE A 42 -25.31 -0.11 7.16
C ILE A 42 -26.72 0.40 7.43
N ASP A 43 -27.75 -0.38 7.10
CA ASP A 43 -29.14 0.06 7.22
C ASP A 43 -29.56 0.24 8.68
N THR A 44 -29.14 -0.69 9.58
CA THR A 44 -29.36 -0.58 11.02
C THR A 44 -28.57 0.56 11.64
N TYR A 45 -27.33 0.80 11.18
CA TYR A 45 -26.50 1.90 11.65
C TYR A 45 -27.06 3.26 11.27
N SER A 46 -27.48 3.41 10.01
CA SER A 46 -28.14 4.63 9.51
C SER A 46 -29.44 4.93 10.26
N ALA A 47 -30.26 3.91 10.53
CA ALA A 47 -31.46 4.08 11.35
C ALA A 47 -31.14 4.55 12.77
N THR A 48 -30.12 3.97 13.41
CA THR A 48 -29.65 4.38 14.76
C THR A 48 -29.22 5.83 14.81
N PHE A 49 -28.51 6.33 13.77
CA PHE A 49 -28.16 7.74 13.68
C PHE A 49 -29.38 8.66 13.59
N LYS A 50 -30.36 8.28 12.80
CA LYS A 50 -31.59 9.04 12.62
C LYS A 50 -32.40 9.12 13.90
N ASP A 51 -32.55 7.97 14.58
CA ASP A 51 -33.35 7.86 15.81
C ASP A 51 -32.69 8.56 16.99
N ASN A 52 -31.37 8.71 16.99
CA ASN A 52 -30.60 9.37 18.06
C ASN A 52 -30.03 10.75 17.66
N SER A 53 -30.57 11.39 16.62
CA SER A 53 -30.11 12.70 16.14
C SER A 53 -30.15 13.82 17.17
N ASP A 54 -31.00 13.68 18.18
CA ASP A 54 -31.17 14.66 19.30
C ASP A 54 -29.90 14.80 20.16
N ILE A 55 -29.04 13.80 20.18
CA ILE A 55 -27.71 13.83 20.85
C ILE A 55 -26.89 15.07 20.48
N PHE A 56 -27.01 15.54 19.24
CA PHE A 56 -26.25 16.69 18.76
C PHE A 56 -26.89 18.05 19.09
N THR A 57 -28.15 18.06 19.51
CA THR A 57 -28.93 19.30 19.79
C THR A 57 -29.14 19.52 21.26
N GLU A 58 -29.44 18.50 22.05
CA GLU A 58 -29.67 18.55 23.52
C GLU A 58 -28.67 17.61 24.21
N VAL A 59 -27.51 18.16 24.57
CA VAL A 59 -26.41 17.33 25.09
C VAL A 59 -26.53 17.16 26.60
N ASP A 60 -27.14 16.09 27.05
CA ASP A 60 -26.86 15.52 28.37
C ASP A 60 -25.67 14.56 28.29
N LYS A 61 -24.45 15.11 28.52
CA LYS A 61 -23.19 14.38 28.43
C LYS A 61 -23.14 13.11 29.29
N LYS A 62 -23.82 13.14 30.45
CA LYS A 62 -23.86 11.99 31.35
C LYS A 62 -24.69 10.86 30.79
N SER A 63 -25.81 11.18 30.17
CA SER A 63 -26.68 10.14 29.57
C SER A 63 -26.00 9.38 28.42
N ILE A 64 -25.13 10.04 27.67
CA ILE A 64 -24.39 9.37 26.59
C ILE A 64 -23.38 8.37 27.15
N ILE A 65 -22.62 8.75 28.18
CA ILE A 65 -21.63 7.87 28.82
C ILE A 65 -22.33 6.69 29.53
N GLU A 66 -23.44 6.96 30.21
CA GLU A 66 -24.25 5.91 30.85
C GLU A 66 -24.81 4.91 29.81
N LYS A 67 -25.32 5.39 28.68
CA LYS A 67 -25.80 4.55 27.60
C LYS A 67 -24.66 3.76 26.93
N SER A 68 -23.50 4.35 26.73
CA SER A 68 -22.31 3.66 26.21
C SER A 68 -21.97 2.46 27.10
N ASN A 69 -21.77 2.68 28.38
CA ASN A 69 -21.47 1.62 29.35
C ASN A 69 -22.56 0.55 29.36
N LYS A 70 -23.83 0.95 29.34
CA LYS A 70 -24.97 0.04 29.32
C LYS A 70 -24.94 -0.88 28.07
N PHE A 71 -24.80 -0.31 26.87
CA PHE A 71 -24.85 -1.11 25.63
C PHE A 71 -23.61 -1.97 25.43
N GLU A 72 -22.45 -1.54 25.92
CA GLU A 72 -21.23 -2.37 25.93
C GLU A 72 -21.42 -3.61 26.82
N ILE A 73 -21.99 -3.45 28.02
CA ILE A 73 -22.32 -4.55 28.93
C ILE A 73 -23.38 -5.47 28.30
N LEU A 74 -24.43 -4.92 27.72
CA LEU A 74 -25.47 -5.72 27.04
C LEU A 74 -24.92 -6.51 25.86
N LYS A 75 -24.01 -5.92 25.07
CA LYS A 75 -23.31 -6.59 23.97
C LYS A 75 -22.45 -7.74 24.49
N SER A 76 -21.72 -7.54 25.59
CA SER A 76 -20.88 -8.59 26.18
C SER A 76 -21.68 -9.83 26.64
N PHE A 77 -22.96 -9.67 27.01
CA PHE A 77 -23.85 -10.79 27.30
C PHE A 77 -24.25 -11.59 26.04
N ALA A 78 -24.20 -10.98 24.87
CA ALA A 78 -24.43 -11.65 23.59
C ALA A 78 -23.16 -12.35 23.07
N ASP A 79 -21.98 -11.87 23.45
CA ASP A 79 -20.68 -12.48 23.11
C ASP A 79 -20.44 -13.75 23.94
N ASN A 80 -19.87 -14.79 23.32
CA ASN A 80 -19.47 -16.02 24.01
C ASN A 80 -18.05 -15.88 24.60
N THR A 81 -17.81 -14.90 25.43
CA THR A 81 -16.51 -14.67 26.09
C THR A 81 -16.43 -15.37 27.45
N GLU A 82 -15.21 -15.73 27.88
CA GLU A 82 -14.96 -16.38 29.19
C GLU A 82 -15.41 -15.51 30.36
N ASP A 83 -15.43 -14.19 30.19
CA ASP A 83 -15.81 -13.23 31.23
C ASP A 83 -17.32 -13.07 31.45
N LYS A 84 -18.16 -13.69 30.60
CA LYS A 84 -19.62 -13.59 30.67
C LYS A 84 -20.19 -13.96 32.05
N ALA A 85 -19.67 -15.01 32.67
CA ALA A 85 -20.12 -15.48 33.98
C ALA A 85 -19.81 -14.49 35.10
N GLN A 86 -18.73 -13.74 35.00
CA GLN A 86 -18.34 -12.70 35.92
C GLN A 86 -19.21 -11.45 35.76
N GLN A 87 -19.42 -11.03 34.53
CA GLN A 87 -20.26 -9.86 34.19
C GLN A 87 -21.74 -10.06 34.58
N ILE A 88 -22.29 -11.28 34.46
CA ILE A 88 -23.64 -11.58 34.93
C ILE A 88 -23.78 -11.40 36.45
N LYS A 89 -22.72 -11.70 37.21
CA LYS A 89 -22.71 -11.49 38.67
C LYS A 89 -22.59 -10.04 39.05
N GLU A 90 -21.86 -9.27 38.26
CA GLU A 90 -21.60 -7.85 38.54
C GLU A 90 -22.79 -6.97 38.13
N TYR A 91 -23.51 -7.33 37.05
CA TYR A 91 -24.65 -6.55 36.53
C TYR A 91 -25.92 -7.40 36.34
N PRO A 92 -26.52 -7.91 37.43
CA PRO A 92 -27.68 -8.83 37.35
C PRO A 92 -28.94 -8.16 36.78
N ASP A 93 -29.15 -6.87 37.04
CA ASP A 93 -30.31 -6.13 36.52
C ASP A 93 -30.26 -5.93 35.00
N LEU A 94 -29.10 -5.61 34.47
CA LEU A 94 -28.88 -5.51 33.02
C LEU A 94 -28.99 -6.87 32.31
N TYR A 95 -28.59 -7.95 32.98
CA TYR A 95 -28.79 -9.29 32.45
C TYR A 95 -30.26 -9.71 32.38
N GLN A 96 -31.10 -9.27 33.36
CA GLN A 96 -32.54 -9.46 33.28
C GLN A 96 -33.16 -8.63 32.16
N GLU A 97 -32.72 -7.37 31.99
CA GLU A 97 -33.12 -6.55 30.85
C GLU A 97 -32.77 -7.22 29.52
N TYR A 98 -31.54 -7.74 29.38
CA TYR A 98 -31.09 -8.48 28.18
C TYR A 98 -31.99 -9.70 27.88
N LYS A 99 -32.36 -10.49 28.90
CA LYS A 99 -33.24 -11.65 28.73
C LYS A 99 -34.67 -11.28 28.35
N ASN A 100 -35.14 -10.15 28.84
CA ASN A 100 -36.53 -9.73 28.61
C ASN A 100 -36.68 -8.92 27.31
N SER A 101 -35.60 -8.39 26.78
CA SER A 101 -35.52 -7.70 25.49
C SER A 101 -35.22 -8.68 24.38
N ASN A 102 -35.86 -8.49 23.23
CA ASN A 102 -35.58 -9.28 22.01
C ASN A 102 -34.48 -8.61 21.18
N TYR A 103 -33.44 -8.04 21.83
CA TYR A 103 -32.33 -7.44 21.09
C TYR A 103 -31.59 -8.49 20.26
N SER A 104 -31.40 -8.19 18.97
CA SER A 104 -30.46 -8.95 18.15
C SER A 104 -29.02 -8.54 18.50
N TYR A 105 -28.04 -9.42 18.21
CA TYR A 105 -26.62 -9.09 18.37
C TYR A 105 -26.25 -7.84 17.57
N GLU A 106 -26.76 -7.72 16.36
CA GLU A 106 -26.52 -6.61 15.44
C GLU A 106 -27.03 -5.28 16.00
N GLU A 107 -28.23 -5.26 16.62
CA GLU A 107 -28.75 -4.06 17.27
C GLU A 107 -27.89 -3.65 18.47
N LEU A 108 -27.46 -4.59 19.31
CA LEU A 108 -26.59 -4.31 20.45
C LEU A 108 -25.21 -3.81 20.00
N ALA A 109 -24.62 -4.47 19.00
CA ALA A 109 -23.33 -4.04 18.43
C ALA A 109 -23.43 -2.62 17.85
N THR A 110 -24.52 -2.32 17.16
CA THR A 110 -24.76 -1.01 16.54
C THR A 110 -24.94 0.08 17.59
N GLN A 111 -25.74 -0.15 18.63
CA GLN A 111 -25.94 0.81 19.72
C GLN A 111 -24.67 1.00 20.56
N ALA A 112 -23.93 -0.08 20.84
CA ALA A 112 -22.68 0.00 21.56
C ALA A 112 -21.66 0.86 20.80
N GLU A 113 -21.44 0.59 19.52
CA GLU A 113 -20.50 1.35 18.70
C GLU A 113 -20.90 2.83 18.57
N PHE A 114 -22.19 3.10 18.36
CA PHE A 114 -22.70 4.47 18.29
C PHE A 114 -22.43 5.27 19.57
N TYR A 115 -22.83 4.74 20.74
CA TYR A 115 -22.66 5.47 21.99
C TYR A 115 -21.20 5.50 22.45
N SER A 116 -20.40 4.46 22.22
CA SER A 116 -18.99 4.45 22.61
C SER A 116 -18.18 5.48 21.81
N HIS A 117 -18.45 5.63 20.50
CA HIS A 117 -17.79 6.65 19.70
C HIS A 117 -18.01 8.06 20.25
N PHE A 118 -19.26 8.42 20.57
CA PHE A 118 -19.56 9.75 21.09
C PHE A 118 -19.20 9.93 22.57
N ALA A 119 -19.24 8.88 23.38
CA ALA A 119 -18.74 8.91 24.76
C ALA A 119 -17.22 9.18 24.76
N TYR A 120 -16.46 8.47 23.93
CA TYR A 120 -15.03 8.71 23.76
C TYR A 120 -14.72 10.15 23.31
N GLN A 121 -15.50 10.68 22.35
CA GLN A 121 -15.34 12.07 21.91
C GLN A 121 -15.59 13.08 23.07
N LEU A 122 -16.57 12.80 23.94
CA LEU A 122 -16.84 13.64 25.10
C LEU A 122 -15.74 13.56 26.15
N GLU A 123 -15.21 12.38 26.46
CA GLU A 123 -14.06 12.20 27.35
C GLU A 123 -12.84 12.95 26.81
N TYR A 124 -12.52 12.78 25.56
CA TYR A 124 -11.46 13.52 24.89
C TYR A 124 -11.64 15.04 25.06
N GLN A 125 -12.85 15.57 24.81
CA GLN A 125 -13.12 17.01 24.93
C GLN A 125 -12.95 17.53 26.36
N ASN A 126 -13.27 16.72 27.38
CA ASN A 126 -13.05 17.06 28.79
C ASN A 126 -11.55 17.08 29.13
N ASP A 127 -10.77 16.18 28.57
CA ASP A 127 -9.35 16.04 28.84
C ASP A 127 -8.46 16.96 27.99
N TYR A 128 -8.96 17.49 26.87
CA TYR A 128 -8.21 18.33 25.94
C TYR A 128 -7.56 19.57 26.61
N PRO A 129 -8.19 20.31 27.52
CA PRO A 129 -7.54 21.43 28.22
C PRO A 129 -6.35 20.98 29.08
N ALA A 130 -6.45 19.80 29.72
CA ALA A 130 -5.36 19.20 30.48
C ALA A 130 -4.22 18.77 29.57
N TYR A 131 -4.54 18.18 28.42
CA TYR A 131 -3.57 17.81 27.35
C TYR A 131 -2.79 19.03 26.89
N ILE A 132 -3.42 20.14 26.52
CA ILE A 132 -2.72 21.37 26.11
C ILE A 132 -1.84 21.91 27.24
N LYS A 133 -2.34 21.90 28.49
CA LYS A 133 -1.56 22.32 29.67
C LYS A 133 -0.32 21.42 29.86
N SER A 134 -0.45 20.13 29.65
CA SER A 134 0.67 19.19 29.75
C SER A 134 1.76 19.48 28.71
N ILE A 135 1.39 19.78 27.45
CA ILE A 135 2.33 20.17 26.38
C ILE A 135 3.13 21.43 26.79
N LEU A 136 2.43 22.44 27.31
CA LEU A 136 3.07 23.70 27.74
C LEU A 136 4.03 23.47 28.93
N LYS A 137 3.61 22.66 29.92
CA LYS A 137 4.45 22.27 31.05
C LYS A 137 5.68 21.47 30.61
N ASN A 138 5.48 20.48 29.72
CA ASN A 138 6.57 19.68 29.19
C ASN A 138 7.58 20.52 28.40
N ALA A 139 7.11 21.49 27.62
CA ALA A 139 7.99 22.41 26.89
C ALA A 139 8.84 23.26 27.85
N GLN A 140 8.27 23.74 28.97
CA GLN A 140 9.01 24.44 30.02
C GLN A 140 10.07 23.53 30.67
N ASN A 141 9.67 22.32 31.06
CA ASN A 141 10.56 21.32 31.67
C ASN A 141 11.70 20.93 30.74
N LEU A 142 11.43 20.71 29.44
CA LEU A 142 12.46 20.36 28.46
C LEU A 142 13.42 21.52 28.22
N SER A 143 12.93 22.75 28.12
CA SER A 143 13.79 23.92 27.88
C SER A 143 14.69 24.29 29.07
N SER A 144 14.36 23.84 30.28
CA SER A 144 15.19 24.01 31.48
C SER A 144 16.32 22.98 31.57
N LYS A 145 16.21 21.81 30.88
CA LYS A 145 17.26 20.79 30.90
C LYS A 145 18.48 21.22 30.11
N LYS A 146 19.68 20.95 30.64
CA LYS A 146 20.98 21.35 30.08
C LYS A 146 21.15 20.96 28.60
N LEU A 147 20.58 19.81 28.17
CA LEU A 147 20.63 19.31 26.80
C LEU A 147 19.88 20.23 25.82
N PHE A 148 18.77 20.84 26.23
CA PHE A 148 17.89 21.66 25.41
C PHE A 148 17.95 23.17 25.75
N SER A 149 18.82 23.61 26.67
CA SER A 149 18.88 24.98 27.15
C SER A 149 19.57 25.96 26.20
N ASN A 150 20.27 25.46 25.16
CA ASN A 150 20.96 26.31 24.21
C ASN A 150 19.98 27.04 23.28
N LYS A 151 19.78 28.33 23.52
CA LYS A 151 18.83 29.19 22.78
C LYS A 151 19.09 29.31 21.28
N THR A 152 20.26 28.99 20.81
CA THR A 152 20.63 29.03 19.38
C THR A 152 20.29 27.72 18.69
N SER A 153 20.17 26.63 19.40
CA SER A 153 19.91 25.30 18.86
C SER A 153 18.52 25.19 18.20
N TYR A 154 18.40 24.34 17.20
CA TYR A 154 17.12 24.01 16.58
C TYR A 154 16.14 23.43 17.61
N SER A 155 16.59 22.51 18.45
CA SER A 155 15.77 21.84 19.47
C SER A 155 15.10 22.84 20.44
N TYR A 156 15.88 23.81 20.96
CA TYR A 156 15.30 24.86 21.82
C TYR A 156 14.24 25.68 21.08
N LYS A 157 14.56 26.13 19.86
CA LYS A 157 13.64 26.94 19.03
C LYS A 157 12.38 26.17 18.67
N SER A 158 12.48 24.87 18.39
CA SER A 158 11.32 24.02 18.06
C SER A 158 10.41 23.82 19.27
N ILE A 159 10.97 23.54 20.47
CA ILE A 159 10.21 23.41 21.71
C ILE A 159 9.46 24.74 22.02
N GLN A 160 10.12 25.87 21.95
CA GLN A 160 9.49 27.17 22.20
C GLN A 160 8.42 27.51 21.17
N LYS A 161 8.65 27.17 19.89
CA LYS A 161 7.67 27.38 18.85
C LYS A 161 6.44 26.50 19.01
N SER A 162 6.62 25.22 19.35
CA SER A 162 5.51 24.30 19.65
C SER A 162 4.67 24.82 20.82
N ALA A 163 5.32 25.19 21.92
CA ALA A 163 4.63 25.79 23.07
C ALA A 163 3.80 27.02 22.68
N ASN A 164 4.38 27.93 21.92
CA ASN A 164 3.68 29.15 21.49
C ASN A 164 2.52 28.85 20.52
N ASP A 165 2.69 27.89 19.62
CA ASP A 165 1.65 27.52 18.67
C ASP A 165 0.49 26.79 19.38
N PHE A 166 0.75 25.81 20.28
CA PHE A 166 -0.27 25.12 21.04
C PHE A 166 -0.96 25.99 22.11
N SER A 167 -0.30 27.03 22.58
CA SER A 167 -0.90 27.99 23.53
C SER A 167 -2.17 28.65 22.99
N LYS A 168 -2.31 28.75 21.66
CA LYS A 168 -3.48 29.29 20.96
C LYS A 168 -4.72 28.43 21.17
N ASN A 169 -4.54 27.11 21.38
CA ASN A 169 -5.63 26.15 21.58
C ASN A 169 -6.16 26.12 23.02
N LYS A 170 -5.59 26.90 23.93
CA LYS A 170 -5.94 26.87 25.38
C LYS A 170 -7.42 27.14 25.66
N ASN A 171 -8.06 28.00 24.89
CA ASN A 171 -9.40 28.51 25.17
C ASN A 171 -10.40 28.26 24.04
N ILE A 172 -10.20 27.23 23.23
CA ILE A 172 -11.14 26.87 22.16
C ILE A 172 -12.38 26.18 22.74
N LYS A 173 -13.53 26.46 22.16
CA LYS A 173 -14.78 25.76 22.48
C LYS A 173 -14.92 24.54 21.58
N LEU A 174 -14.98 23.39 22.23
CA LEU A 174 -15.22 22.11 21.57
C LEU A 174 -16.71 21.76 21.65
N SER A 175 -17.24 21.11 20.65
CA SER A 175 -18.63 20.68 20.56
C SER A 175 -18.73 19.25 20.10
N LEU A 176 -19.74 18.51 20.52
CA LEU A 176 -20.00 17.17 20.03
C LEU A 176 -20.39 17.24 18.55
N VAL A 177 -19.75 16.43 17.73
CA VAL A 177 -19.89 16.47 16.28
C VAL A 177 -19.92 15.05 15.71
N ASN A 178 -20.77 14.83 14.73
CA ASN A 178 -20.64 13.64 13.90
C ASN A 178 -19.50 13.84 12.90
N ASP A 179 -18.33 13.28 13.19
CA ASP A 179 -17.13 13.34 12.36
C ASP A 179 -16.97 12.16 11.41
N LEU A 180 -17.75 11.10 11.57
CA LEU A 180 -17.68 9.87 10.80
C LEU A 180 -17.76 10.09 9.28
N PRO A 181 -18.66 10.95 8.75
CA PRO A 181 -18.71 11.20 7.31
C PRO A 181 -17.42 11.79 6.75
N VAL A 182 -16.78 12.72 7.47
CA VAL A 182 -15.53 13.34 7.03
C VAL A 182 -14.37 12.37 7.21
N SER A 183 -14.30 11.67 8.33
CA SER A 183 -13.27 10.67 8.61
C SER A 183 -13.28 9.55 7.57
N ALA A 184 -14.46 9.08 7.15
CA ALA A 184 -14.61 8.09 6.11
C ALA A 184 -13.99 8.54 4.77
N VAL A 185 -14.22 9.80 4.37
CA VAL A 185 -13.66 10.37 3.13
C VAL A 185 -12.15 10.60 3.26
N LEU A 186 -11.69 11.14 4.39
CA LEU A 186 -10.27 11.44 4.61
C LEU A 186 -9.39 10.18 4.62
N ASN A 187 -9.90 9.06 5.14
CA ASN A 187 -9.19 7.79 5.23
C ASN A 187 -9.26 6.95 3.94
N TYR A 188 -10.11 7.34 2.97
CA TYR A 188 -10.30 6.59 1.75
C TYR A 188 -9.27 6.94 0.68
N GLN A 189 -8.30 6.06 0.47
CA GLN A 189 -7.16 6.30 -0.43
C GLN A 189 -7.43 5.96 -1.90
N ILE A 190 -8.44 5.12 -2.21
CA ILE A 190 -8.69 4.68 -3.59
C ILE A 190 -9.13 5.86 -4.46
N GLY A 191 -9.90 6.80 -3.91
CA GLY A 191 -10.28 8.04 -4.60
C GLY A 191 -9.08 8.85 -5.10
N ASP A 192 -8.00 8.89 -4.32
CA ASP A 192 -6.75 9.54 -4.68
C ASP A 192 -6.12 8.93 -5.94
N PHE A 193 -6.05 7.58 -6.00
CA PHE A 193 -5.53 6.86 -7.17
C PHE A 193 -6.38 7.10 -8.41
N ILE A 194 -7.70 7.10 -8.25
CA ILE A 194 -8.64 7.36 -9.35
C ILE A 194 -8.47 8.80 -9.87
N LEU A 195 -8.31 9.77 -8.97
CA LEU A 195 -8.04 11.16 -9.33
C LEU A 195 -6.74 11.29 -10.14
N ILE A 196 -5.67 10.66 -9.68
CA ILE A 196 -4.38 10.63 -10.40
C ILE A 196 -4.56 10.03 -11.79
N LEU A 197 -5.22 8.88 -11.90
CA LEU A 197 -5.45 8.20 -13.18
C LEU A 197 -6.21 9.09 -14.18
N ILE A 198 -7.27 9.76 -13.73
CA ILE A 198 -8.04 10.68 -14.57
C ILE A 198 -7.17 11.83 -15.05
N CYS A 199 -6.37 12.43 -14.16
CA CYS A 199 -5.46 13.53 -14.49
C CYS A 199 -4.33 13.10 -15.45
N VAL A 200 -3.80 11.89 -15.26
CA VAL A 200 -2.80 11.30 -16.17
C VAL A 200 -3.38 11.01 -17.55
N PHE A 201 -4.61 10.47 -17.63
CA PHE A 201 -5.28 10.28 -18.92
C PHE A 201 -5.51 11.60 -19.66
N MET A 202 -5.82 12.67 -18.91
CA MET A 202 -5.90 14.02 -19.46
C MET A 202 -4.56 14.48 -20.03
N ALA A 203 -3.48 14.34 -19.25
CA ALA A 203 -2.12 14.71 -19.67
C ALA A 203 -1.69 13.95 -20.95
N ILE A 204 -1.98 12.66 -21.03
CA ILE A 204 -1.72 11.83 -22.21
C ILE A 204 -2.55 12.30 -23.43
N SER A 205 -3.79 12.75 -23.22
CA SER A 205 -4.65 13.23 -24.30
C SER A 205 -4.14 14.51 -24.97
N PHE A 206 -3.26 15.27 -24.30
CA PHE A 206 -2.58 16.43 -24.89
C PHE A 206 -1.47 16.04 -25.87
N VAL A 207 -1.02 14.80 -25.84
CA VAL A 207 -0.03 14.29 -26.78
C VAL A 207 -0.74 13.92 -28.08
N SER A 208 -0.61 14.78 -29.08
CA SER A 208 -1.18 14.51 -30.40
C SER A 208 -0.40 13.44 -31.16
N GLU A 209 -1.05 12.78 -32.11
CA GLU A 209 -0.39 11.81 -33.02
C GLU A 209 0.80 12.47 -33.75
N LYS A 210 1.84 11.68 -34.07
CA LYS A 210 3.10 12.16 -34.67
C LYS A 210 2.89 13.07 -35.88
N ASN A 211 1.93 12.75 -36.75
CA ASN A 211 1.65 13.51 -37.98
C ASN A 211 1.01 14.88 -37.66
N VAL A 212 0.10 14.93 -36.70
CA VAL A 212 -0.54 16.18 -36.25
C VAL A 212 0.45 17.07 -35.51
N ASN A 213 1.36 16.47 -34.73
CA ASN A 213 2.45 17.19 -34.06
C ASN A 213 3.40 17.88 -35.03
N LEU A 214 3.69 17.27 -36.17
CA LEU A 214 4.49 17.90 -37.24
C LEU A 214 3.82 19.15 -37.75
N LEU A 215 2.53 19.11 -38.06
CA LEU A 215 1.75 20.29 -38.53
C LEU A 215 1.67 21.37 -37.46
N ILE A 216 1.38 21.03 -36.20
CA ILE A 216 1.32 21.98 -35.09
C ILE A 216 2.70 22.66 -34.88
N ASN A 217 3.77 21.87 -34.98
CA ASN A 217 5.14 22.36 -34.77
C ASN A 217 5.66 23.27 -35.91
N THR A 218 5.08 23.21 -37.09
CA THR A 218 5.42 24.11 -38.21
C THR A 218 4.71 25.47 -38.10
N CYS A 219 3.60 25.56 -37.36
CA CYS A 219 2.88 26.80 -37.16
C CYS A 219 3.62 27.74 -36.20
N LYS A 220 3.72 29.03 -36.55
CA LYS A 220 4.39 30.09 -35.74
C LYS A 220 3.92 30.11 -34.27
N ASN A 221 2.63 29.90 -34.03
CA ASN A 221 1.99 29.97 -32.73
C ASN A 221 1.60 28.60 -32.17
N GLY A 222 1.85 27.49 -32.88
CA GLY A 222 1.35 26.16 -32.52
C GLY A 222 2.04 25.56 -31.29
N ARG A 223 3.33 25.79 -31.14
CA ARG A 223 4.15 25.11 -30.11
C ARG A 223 3.92 25.66 -28.71
N ARG A 224 4.23 26.95 -28.50
CA ARG A 224 4.20 27.58 -27.18
C ARG A 224 2.79 27.94 -26.74
N ILE A 225 2.00 28.56 -27.63
CA ILE A 225 0.65 29.02 -27.30
C ILE A 225 -0.28 27.84 -26.99
N LEU A 226 -0.13 26.72 -27.72
CA LEU A 226 -0.92 25.51 -27.43
C LEU A 226 -0.63 24.99 -26.02
N LYS A 227 0.64 24.81 -25.65
CA LYS A 227 1.02 24.34 -24.30
C LYS A 227 0.63 25.35 -23.22
N MET A 228 0.76 26.65 -23.46
CA MET A 228 0.29 27.68 -22.52
C MET A 228 -1.22 27.61 -22.27
N LYS A 229 -2.01 27.21 -23.26
CA LYS A 229 -3.47 26.99 -23.09
C LYS A 229 -3.80 25.66 -22.41
N GLN A 230 -3.02 24.61 -22.65
CA GLN A 230 -3.23 23.29 -22.08
C GLN A 230 -2.89 23.21 -20.59
N LEU A 231 -1.87 23.97 -20.12
CA LEU A 231 -1.47 24.02 -18.71
C LEU A 231 -2.61 24.38 -17.75
N PRO A 232 -3.28 25.55 -17.89
CA PRO A 232 -4.38 25.90 -17.00
C PRO A 232 -5.58 24.95 -17.15
N ILE A 233 -5.80 24.40 -18.34
CA ILE A 233 -6.88 23.42 -18.56
C ILE A 233 -6.64 22.17 -17.71
N LEU A 234 -5.43 21.66 -17.62
CA LEU A 234 -5.11 20.48 -16.80
C LEU A 234 -5.34 20.76 -15.32
N ILE A 235 -4.91 21.92 -14.82
CA ILE A 235 -5.10 22.30 -13.41
C ILE A 235 -6.58 22.48 -13.08
N LEU A 236 -7.35 23.17 -13.94
CA LEU A 236 -8.79 23.34 -13.75
C LEU A 236 -9.54 21.99 -13.84
N PHE A 237 -9.08 21.09 -14.69
CA PHE A 237 -9.63 19.75 -14.84
C PHE A 237 -9.38 18.91 -13.60
N SER A 238 -8.15 18.95 -13.03
CA SER A 238 -7.86 18.25 -11.79
C SER A 238 -8.71 18.76 -10.63
N LEU A 239 -8.95 20.07 -10.54
CA LEU A 239 -9.82 20.68 -9.54
C LEU A 239 -11.28 20.22 -9.70
N PHE A 240 -11.78 20.20 -10.94
CA PHE A 240 -13.15 19.75 -11.23
C PHE A 240 -13.36 18.27 -10.84
N PHE A 241 -12.41 17.38 -11.18
CA PHE A 241 -12.55 15.96 -10.86
C PHE A 241 -12.27 15.65 -9.40
N SER A 242 -11.38 16.38 -8.74
CA SER A 242 -11.21 16.31 -7.30
C SER A 242 -12.52 16.66 -6.58
N PHE A 243 -13.15 17.76 -6.99
CA PHE A 243 -14.47 18.14 -6.46
C PHE A 243 -15.52 17.06 -6.72
N ALA A 244 -15.60 16.51 -7.93
CA ALA A 244 -16.58 15.49 -8.27
C ALA A 244 -16.38 14.19 -7.46
N ILE A 245 -15.15 13.73 -7.29
CA ILE A 245 -14.81 12.51 -6.53
C ILE A 245 -15.17 12.70 -5.06
N TYR A 246 -14.58 13.68 -4.38
CA TYR A 246 -14.74 13.81 -2.93
C TYR A 246 -16.15 14.28 -2.53
N ILE A 247 -16.85 15.03 -3.36
CA ILE A 247 -18.27 15.34 -3.11
C ILE A 247 -19.13 14.08 -3.27
N SER A 248 -18.86 13.22 -4.26
CA SER A 248 -19.60 11.96 -4.39
C SER A 248 -19.38 11.03 -3.21
N GLU A 249 -18.16 10.92 -2.71
CA GLU A 249 -17.82 10.16 -1.50
C GLU A 249 -18.51 10.75 -0.27
N MET A 250 -18.47 12.07 -0.10
CA MET A 250 -19.13 12.75 1.00
C MET A 250 -20.65 12.56 1.00
N LEU A 251 -21.28 12.61 -0.18
CA LEU A 251 -22.74 12.37 -0.31
C LEU A 251 -23.11 10.92 0.06
N ILE A 252 -22.28 9.95 -0.33
CA ILE A 252 -22.48 8.55 0.03
C ILE A 252 -22.29 8.38 1.54
N SER A 253 -21.25 8.97 2.11
CA SER A 253 -20.96 8.91 3.53
C SER A 253 -22.05 9.56 4.40
N LEU A 254 -22.53 10.73 3.99
CA LEU A 254 -23.65 11.39 4.67
C LEU A 254 -24.94 10.54 4.64
N LYS A 255 -25.13 9.73 3.59
CA LYS A 255 -26.28 8.82 3.53
C LYS A 255 -26.10 7.59 4.45
N ILE A 256 -24.87 7.10 4.62
CA ILE A 256 -24.57 5.96 5.49
C ILE A 256 -24.71 6.36 6.97
N TYR A 257 -24.18 7.53 7.35
CA TYR A 257 -24.12 8.02 8.73
C TYR A 257 -25.23 9.03 9.08
N ASP A 258 -26.30 9.07 8.40
CA ASP A 258 -27.57 9.85 8.37
C ASP A 258 -27.86 10.74 9.63
N ALA A 259 -26.89 11.54 10.03
CA ALA A 259 -27.04 12.49 11.13
C ALA A 259 -26.62 13.89 10.71
N PRO A 260 -27.24 14.92 11.30
CA PRO A 260 -26.88 16.30 11.02
C PRO A 260 -25.43 16.55 11.42
N MET A 261 -24.59 16.84 10.43
CA MET A 261 -23.20 17.19 10.65
C MET A 261 -23.06 18.69 10.92
N ASN A 262 -22.50 19.07 12.06
CA ASN A 262 -22.14 20.46 12.31
C ASN A 262 -20.83 20.81 11.58
N LEU A 263 -20.94 21.16 10.30
CA LEU A 263 -19.81 21.54 9.44
C LEU A 263 -19.05 22.77 9.92
N TYR A 264 -19.64 23.58 10.81
CA TYR A 264 -19.04 24.80 11.35
C TYR A 264 -18.32 24.58 12.68
N ALA A 265 -18.39 23.38 13.24
CA ALA A 265 -17.62 23.03 14.44
C ALA A 265 -16.11 23.00 14.12
N LEU A 266 -15.30 23.30 15.13
CA LEU A 266 -13.85 23.24 15.02
C LEU A 266 -13.40 21.77 14.89
N ILE A 267 -12.40 21.52 14.04
CA ILE A 267 -11.88 20.17 13.82
C ILE A 267 -11.25 19.57 15.08
N GLN A 268 -10.73 20.39 16.01
CA GLN A 268 -10.21 19.97 17.31
C GLN A 268 -11.28 19.37 18.23
N SER A 269 -12.55 19.39 17.85
CA SER A 269 -13.61 18.73 18.59
C SER A 269 -13.51 17.21 18.59
N THR A 270 -12.67 16.64 17.70
CA THR A 270 -12.38 15.22 17.60
C THR A 270 -10.91 14.93 17.90
N ASP A 271 -10.60 13.77 18.42
CA ASP A 271 -9.28 13.31 18.81
C ASP A 271 -8.31 13.21 17.63
N ILE A 272 -8.82 12.84 16.43
CA ILE A 272 -8.07 12.75 15.18
C ILE A 272 -7.29 14.05 14.88
N PHE A 273 -7.82 15.20 15.29
CA PHE A 273 -7.22 16.53 15.09
C PHE A 273 -6.71 17.18 16.37
N SER A 274 -6.44 16.38 17.42
CA SER A 274 -5.91 16.86 18.71
C SER A 274 -4.64 17.70 18.56
N ASP A 275 -3.77 17.30 17.66
CA ASP A 275 -2.49 17.98 17.39
C ASP A 275 -2.60 19.13 16.40
N CYS A 276 -3.77 19.39 15.83
CA CYS A 276 -3.95 20.47 14.88
C CYS A 276 -4.04 21.83 15.58
N ILE A 277 -3.20 22.76 15.13
CA ILE A 277 -3.19 24.15 15.63
C ILE A 277 -3.96 25.12 14.72
N LEU A 278 -4.52 24.62 13.61
CA LEU A 278 -5.31 25.43 12.69
C LEU A 278 -6.73 25.54 13.20
N HIS A 279 -7.17 26.74 13.56
CA HIS A 279 -8.56 26.98 13.94
C HIS A 279 -9.46 27.04 12.70
N ILE A 280 -9.70 25.89 12.12
CA ILE A 280 -10.58 25.70 10.96
C ILE A 280 -11.74 24.81 11.33
N ASN A 281 -12.85 24.98 10.63
CA ASN A 281 -14.02 24.12 10.79
C ASN A 281 -13.98 22.94 9.78
N PHE A 282 -14.85 21.96 9.96
CA PHE A 282 -14.90 20.78 9.08
C PHE A 282 -15.16 21.13 7.62
N LEU A 283 -15.98 22.15 7.32
CA LEU A 283 -16.21 22.60 5.96
C LEU A 283 -14.93 23.16 5.31
N GLN A 284 -14.18 23.97 6.08
CA GLN A 284 -12.90 24.51 5.61
C GLN A 284 -11.85 23.41 5.41
N LEU A 285 -11.78 22.43 6.33
CA LEU A 285 -10.91 21.28 6.19
C LEU A 285 -11.22 20.51 4.92
N PHE A 286 -12.48 20.22 4.65
CA PHE A 286 -12.92 19.51 3.47
C PHE A 286 -12.62 20.27 2.16
N ALA A 287 -12.85 21.58 2.16
CA ALA A 287 -12.49 22.44 1.03
C ALA A 287 -10.96 22.46 0.77
N ILE A 288 -10.15 22.56 1.84
CA ILE A 288 -8.68 22.49 1.76
C ILE A 288 -8.24 21.12 1.25
N HIS A 289 -8.86 20.03 1.71
CA HIS A 289 -8.59 18.66 1.26
C HIS A 289 -8.80 18.52 -0.25
N ILE A 290 -9.98 18.90 -0.77
CA ILE A 290 -10.27 18.86 -2.20
C ILE A 290 -9.24 19.64 -3.01
N LEU A 291 -8.92 20.85 -2.59
CA LEU A 291 -7.99 21.74 -3.27
C LEU A 291 -6.56 21.20 -3.25
N PHE A 292 -6.12 20.67 -2.13
CA PHE A 292 -4.79 20.12 -1.95
C PHE A 292 -4.59 18.86 -2.82
N LYS A 293 -5.55 17.93 -2.80
CA LYS A 293 -5.53 16.72 -3.64
C LYS A 293 -5.51 17.06 -5.13
N ALA A 294 -6.31 18.07 -5.56
CA ALA A 294 -6.30 18.54 -6.94
C ALA A 294 -4.91 19.06 -7.37
N ILE A 295 -4.26 19.80 -6.49
CA ILE A 295 -2.92 20.37 -6.75
C ILE A 295 -1.88 19.27 -6.86
N ILE A 296 -1.89 18.27 -5.96
CA ILE A 296 -0.96 17.13 -6.03
C ILE A 296 -1.20 16.29 -7.29
N ALA A 297 -2.45 15.97 -7.61
CA ALA A 297 -2.79 15.22 -8.82
C ALA A 297 -2.35 15.97 -10.09
N SER A 298 -2.52 17.30 -10.11
CA SER A 298 -2.03 18.13 -11.23
C SER A 298 -0.50 18.13 -11.32
N MET A 299 0.21 18.15 -10.20
CA MET A 299 1.68 18.07 -10.15
C MET A 299 2.17 16.77 -10.79
N ILE A 300 1.60 15.63 -10.41
CA ILE A 300 1.95 14.32 -10.98
C ILE A 300 1.63 14.26 -12.47
N ALA A 301 0.46 14.71 -12.87
CA ALA A 301 0.06 14.73 -14.28
C ALA A 301 0.95 15.63 -15.14
N LEU A 302 1.36 16.79 -14.61
CA LEU A 302 2.31 17.69 -15.26
C LEU A 302 3.70 17.05 -15.40
N ALA A 303 4.17 16.33 -14.37
CA ALA A 303 5.44 15.61 -14.42
C ALA A 303 5.42 14.53 -15.52
N ILE A 304 4.36 13.74 -15.59
CA ILE A 304 4.17 12.72 -16.63
C ILE A 304 4.09 13.38 -18.02
N TRP A 305 3.34 14.48 -18.15
CA TRP A 305 3.27 15.24 -19.40
C TRP A 305 4.65 15.77 -19.83
N LEU A 306 5.46 16.27 -18.89
CA LEU A 306 6.84 16.69 -19.18
C LEU A 306 7.66 15.49 -19.72
N PHE A 307 7.64 14.34 -19.06
CA PHE A 307 8.37 13.16 -19.51
C PHE A 307 7.93 12.69 -20.91
N ILE A 308 6.61 12.67 -21.18
CA ILE A 308 6.09 12.32 -22.51
C ILE A 308 6.51 13.38 -23.56
N SER A 309 6.58 14.66 -23.18
CA SER A 309 7.01 15.73 -24.09
C SER A 309 8.51 15.68 -24.41
N LEU A 310 9.33 15.14 -23.50
CA LEU A 310 10.77 14.94 -23.69
C LEU A 310 11.11 13.65 -24.43
N SER A 311 10.32 12.60 -24.23
CA SER A 311 10.48 11.29 -24.87
C SER A 311 9.16 10.83 -25.49
N SER A 312 9.18 10.50 -26.77
CA SER A 312 8.02 9.90 -27.44
C SER A 312 7.85 8.40 -27.12
N ASN A 313 8.72 7.81 -26.33
CA ASN A 313 8.68 6.40 -25.99
C ASN A 313 8.02 6.19 -24.63
N ILE A 314 6.82 5.63 -24.65
CA ILE A 314 5.99 5.38 -23.46
C ILE A 314 6.67 4.42 -22.48
N ILE A 315 7.39 3.42 -22.97
CA ILE A 315 8.13 2.46 -22.12
C ILE A 315 9.19 3.19 -21.30
N LEU A 316 9.91 4.12 -21.90
CA LEU A 316 10.91 4.92 -21.19
C LEU A 316 10.24 5.77 -20.10
N VAL A 317 9.11 6.37 -20.41
CA VAL A 317 8.36 7.20 -19.45
C VAL A 317 7.85 6.37 -18.29
N SER A 318 7.26 5.19 -18.57
CA SER A 318 6.76 4.30 -17.51
C SER A 318 7.89 3.73 -16.64
N ALA A 319 9.04 3.38 -17.24
CA ALA A 319 10.20 2.92 -16.49
C ALA A 319 10.76 4.02 -15.55
N ILE A 320 10.89 5.25 -16.04
CA ILE A 320 11.34 6.38 -15.22
C ILE A 320 10.33 6.67 -14.10
N ALA A 321 9.02 6.67 -14.40
CA ALA A 321 7.99 6.86 -13.40
C ALA A 321 8.06 5.77 -12.33
N GLY A 322 8.21 4.49 -12.72
CA GLY A 322 8.36 3.37 -11.80
C GLY A 322 9.59 3.49 -10.88
N VAL A 323 10.73 3.90 -11.42
CA VAL A 323 11.94 4.14 -10.60
C VAL A 323 11.73 5.29 -9.60
N ILE A 324 11.14 6.40 -10.05
CA ILE A 324 10.88 7.55 -9.17
C ILE A 324 9.93 7.15 -8.03
N THR A 325 8.82 6.49 -8.35
CA THR A 325 7.86 6.05 -7.31
C THR A 325 8.48 5.06 -6.34
N SER A 326 9.39 4.19 -6.79
CA SER A 326 10.11 3.25 -5.92
C SER A 326 11.09 3.97 -4.99
N ILE A 327 11.83 4.96 -5.48
CA ILE A 327 12.71 5.80 -4.65
C ILE A 327 11.87 6.54 -3.60
N GLU A 328 10.75 7.13 -4.01
CA GLU A 328 9.83 7.81 -3.09
C GLU A 328 9.31 6.87 -2.01
N LEU A 329 8.90 5.65 -2.36
CA LEU A 329 8.44 4.65 -1.41
C LEU A 329 9.53 4.27 -0.40
N LEU A 330 10.78 4.12 -0.85
CA LEU A 330 11.91 3.86 0.02
C LEU A 330 12.18 4.99 1.01
N LEU A 331 12.18 6.23 0.53
CA LEU A 331 12.38 7.39 1.37
C LEU A 331 11.26 7.49 2.42
N TYR A 332 10.02 7.17 2.03
CA TYR A 332 8.88 7.17 2.94
C TYR A 332 8.99 6.12 4.05
N LYS A 333 9.40 4.88 3.71
CA LYS A 333 9.48 3.77 4.67
C LYS A 333 10.71 3.85 5.58
N ASN A 334 11.88 4.20 5.03
CA ASN A 334 13.16 4.07 5.75
C ASN A 334 13.59 5.33 6.50
N ILE A 335 13.01 6.49 6.21
CA ILE A 335 13.36 7.71 6.94
C ILE A 335 12.48 7.86 8.18
N SER A 336 13.12 7.92 9.35
CA SER A 336 12.44 8.26 10.60
C SER A 336 11.97 9.72 10.58
N ALA A 337 10.78 10.00 11.14
CA ALA A 337 10.25 11.35 11.28
C ALA A 337 11.15 12.26 12.15
N GLN A 338 11.97 11.67 13.01
CA GLN A 338 12.89 12.38 13.92
C GLN A 338 14.28 12.64 13.32
N SER A 339 14.58 12.10 12.13
CA SER A 339 15.90 12.27 11.51
C SER A 339 16.09 13.65 10.87
N ASN A 340 17.35 14.06 10.70
CA ASN A 340 17.68 15.27 9.94
C ASN A 340 17.24 15.23 8.47
N LEU A 341 16.94 14.03 7.97
CA LEU A 341 16.45 13.76 6.61
C LEU A 341 14.91 13.71 6.54
N SER A 342 14.21 13.99 7.63
CA SER A 342 12.74 13.97 7.70
C SER A 342 12.06 14.84 6.64
N ILE A 343 12.78 15.85 6.12
CA ILE A 343 12.30 16.68 5.02
C ILE A 343 11.96 15.84 3.77
N PHE A 344 12.73 14.80 3.45
CA PHE A 344 12.45 13.91 2.32
C PHE A 344 11.24 12.99 2.56
N LYS A 345 10.91 12.70 3.82
CA LYS A 345 9.68 12.00 4.19
C LYS A 345 8.47 12.92 4.09
N THR A 346 8.58 14.14 4.61
CA THR A 346 7.48 15.13 4.61
C THR A 346 7.07 15.56 3.19
N PHE A 347 8.03 15.68 2.27
CA PHE A 347 7.78 16.09 0.88
C PHE A 347 7.66 14.90 -0.08
N ASN A 348 7.50 13.71 0.45
CA ASN A 348 7.30 12.50 -0.32
C ASN A 348 5.88 12.43 -0.90
N ILE A 349 5.72 11.89 -2.11
CA ILE A 349 4.42 11.75 -2.77
C ILE A 349 3.43 10.99 -1.88
N PHE A 350 3.84 9.90 -1.24
CA PHE A 350 2.98 9.11 -0.35
C PHE A 350 2.53 9.89 0.88
N SER A 351 3.46 10.66 1.50
CA SER A 351 3.12 11.53 2.62
C SER A 351 2.17 12.66 2.21
N LEU A 352 2.34 13.23 1.02
CA LEU A 352 1.49 14.30 0.51
C LEU A 352 0.04 13.85 0.28
N PHE A 353 -0.19 12.57 -0.01
CA PHE A 353 -1.55 12.02 -0.12
C PHE A 353 -2.20 11.68 1.23
N ASP A 354 -1.46 11.70 2.33
CA ASP A 354 -2.05 11.59 3.66
C ASP A 354 -2.64 12.95 4.09
N TYR A 355 -3.91 12.99 4.54
CA TYR A 355 -4.54 14.21 5.03
C TYR A 355 -3.82 14.80 6.25
N ARG A 356 -3.11 13.95 7.01
CA ARG A 356 -2.29 14.35 8.16
C ARG A 356 -1.18 15.33 7.77
N SER A 357 -0.73 15.32 6.52
CA SER A 357 0.26 16.29 6.03
C SER A 357 -0.20 17.76 6.14
N ILE A 358 -1.51 17.99 6.20
CA ILE A 358 -2.12 19.33 6.31
C ILE A 358 -2.59 19.61 7.74
N SER A 359 -3.05 18.59 8.46
CA SER A 359 -3.72 18.73 9.76
C SER A 359 -2.81 18.47 10.96
N GLU A 360 -1.80 17.59 10.83
CA GLU A 360 -0.89 17.23 11.93
C GLU A 360 0.19 18.29 12.14
N TYR A 361 0.48 18.61 13.41
CA TYR A 361 1.51 19.57 13.76
C TYR A 361 2.90 18.97 13.69
N ASN A 362 3.63 19.30 12.63
CA ASN A 362 5.01 18.89 12.44
C ASN A 362 5.90 20.10 12.14
N LEU A 363 7.12 20.13 12.72
CA LEU A 363 8.12 21.16 12.48
C LEU A 363 9.28 20.59 11.64
N VAL A 364 9.58 21.27 10.54
CA VAL A 364 10.71 20.95 9.67
C VAL A 364 11.82 21.98 9.86
N SER A 365 13.08 21.54 9.89
CA SER A 365 14.24 22.42 9.98
C SER A 365 14.54 23.03 8.61
N VAL A 366 14.37 24.34 8.49
CA VAL A 366 14.78 25.10 7.30
C VAL A 366 15.85 26.11 7.75
N PHE A 367 17.09 25.88 7.35
CA PHE A 367 18.24 26.68 7.78
C PHE A 367 18.30 26.88 9.30
N SER A 368 18.16 25.81 10.06
CA SER A 368 18.14 25.79 11.54
C SER A 368 17.00 26.62 12.17
N LYS A 369 15.95 26.97 11.42
CA LYS A 369 14.74 27.58 11.93
C LYS A 369 13.59 26.58 11.84
N PRO A 370 12.78 26.40 12.90
CA PRO A 370 11.61 25.54 12.85
C PRO A 370 10.50 26.21 12.03
N VAL A 371 10.10 25.56 10.95
CA VAL A 371 8.99 25.99 10.09
C VAL A 371 7.90 24.90 10.16
N ARG A 372 6.63 25.29 10.21
CA ARG A 372 5.52 24.32 10.18
C ARG A 372 5.50 23.58 8.84
N ALA A 373 5.42 22.26 8.92
CA ALA A 373 5.48 21.39 7.76
C ALA A 373 4.39 21.72 6.74
N GLU A 374 3.15 21.96 7.19
CA GLU A 374 2.02 22.29 6.32
C GLU A 374 2.30 23.51 5.42
N LYS A 375 2.90 24.59 5.99
CA LYS A 375 3.24 25.80 5.22
C LYS A 375 4.36 25.52 4.22
N ALA A 376 5.36 24.75 4.63
CA ALA A 376 6.47 24.38 3.77
C ALA A 376 5.99 23.50 2.61
N VAL A 377 5.07 22.57 2.86
CA VAL A 377 4.46 21.70 1.86
C VAL A 377 3.76 22.52 0.77
N TRP A 378 2.88 23.44 1.14
CA TRP A 378 2.19 24.29 0.17
C TRP A 378 3.16 25.06 -0.72
N ILE A 379 4.18 25.69 -0.12
CA ILE A 379 5.17 26.49 -0.87
C ILE A 379 5.96 25.60 -1.84
N ILE A 380 6.42 24.43 -1.40
CA ILE A 380 7.25 23.54 -2.21
C ILE A 380 6.43 22.92 -3.35
N VAL A 381 5.21 22.45 -3.09
CA VAL A 381 4.36 21.88 -4.13
C VAL A 381 4.05 22.91 -5.22
N LEU A 382 3.70 24.14 -4.85
CA LEU A 382 3.45 25.21 -5.81
C LEU A 382 4.74 25.57 -6.60
N LEU A 383 5.89 25.58 -5.95
CA LEU A 383 7.19 25.82 -6.60
C LEU A 383 7.52 24.70 -7.59
N VAL A 384 7.30 23.46 -7.24
CA VAL A 384 7.51 22.29 -8.13
C VAL A 384 6.60 22.38 -9.35
N ILE A 385 5.31 22.69 -9.16
CA ILE A 385 4.37 22.92 -10.28
C ILE A 385 4.86 24.03 -11.21
N PHE A 386 5.34 25.14 -10.62
CA PHE A 386 5.89 26.26 -11.40
C PHE A 386 7.10 25.82 -12.22
N ILE A 387 8.06 25.12 -11.60
CA ILE A 387 9.27 24.60 -12.28
C ILE A 387 8.88 23.65 -13.42
N ILE A 388 8.01 22.66 -13.15
CA ILE A 388 7.59 21.70 -14.18
C ILE A 388 6.88 22.43 -15.33
N SER A 389 6.00 23.36 -15.02
CA SER A 389 5.30 24.17 -16.04
C SER A 389 6.28 24.99 -16.89
N ALA A 390 7.28 25.61 -16.27
CA ALA A 390 8.34 26.33 -16.98
C ALA A 390 9.13 25.40 -17.90
N LEU A 391 9.50 24.19 -17.43
CA LEU A 391 10.21 23.19 -18.23
C LEU A 391 9.38 22.70 -19.42
N ILE A 392 8.06 22.52 -19.25
CA ILE A 392 7.13 22.18 -20.35
C ILE A 392 7.14 23.29 -21.40
N LEU A 393 7.09 24.57 -21.00
CA LEU A 393 7.13 25.71 -21.91
C LEU A 393 8.50 25.87 -22.60
N ILE A 394 9.60 25.63 -21.89
CA ILE A 394 10.96 25.61 -22.47
C ILE A 394 11.09 24.49 -23.50
N SER A 395 10.55 23.30 -23.18
CA SER A 395 10.55 22.18 -24.11
C SER A 395 9.80 22.46 -25.41
N ALA A 396 8.83 23.40 -25.39
CA ALA A 396 8.08 23.83 -26.56
C ALA A 396 8.89 24.68 -27.54
N ASN A 397 9.93 25.36 -27.06
CA ASN A 397 10.77 26.27 -27.86
C ASN A 397 11.91 25.53 -28.61
N ARG A 398 12.05 24.21 -28.43
CA ARG A 398 13.06 23.44 -29.16
C ARG A 398 12.84 23.48 -30.66
N ASN A 399 13.91 23.78 -31.41
CA ASN A 399 13.87 23.80 -32.88
C ASN A 399 13.58 22.39 -33.45
N TYR A 400 12.72 22.32 -34.45
CA TYR A 400 12.40 21.08 -35.15
C TYR A 400 13.19 20.99 -36.47
N PRO A 401 13.69 19.83 -36.91
CA PRO A 401 13.58 18.51 -36.32
C PRO A 401 14.39 18.37 -35.02
N ILE A 402 13.87 17.60 -34.08
CA ILE A 402 14.56 17.33 -32.82
C ILE A 402 15.84 16.56 -33.20
N LYS A 403 16.98 17.23 -33.27
CA LYS A 403 18.26 16.56 -33.20
C LYS A 403 18.26 15.87 -31.84
N SER A 404 18.44 14.55 -31.82
CA SER A 404 18.42 13.74 -30.60
C SER A 404 19.06 14.51 -29.44
N PRO A 405 18.52 14.50 -28.22
CA PRO A 405 19.05 15.27 -27.09
C PRO A 405 20.40 14.69 -26.65
N LYS A 406 21.45 14.92 -27.44
CA LYS A 406 22.79 14.35 -27.25
C LYS A 406 23.50 14.89 -26.01
N LYS A 407 23.03 15.98 -25.38
CA LYS A 407 23.77 16.62 -24.27
C LYS A 407 23.22 16.35 -22.87
N ALA A 408 21.91 16.30 -22.64
CA ALA A 408 21.34 16.15 -21.30
C ALA A 408 21.34 14.70 -20.78
N PHE A 409 21.26 13.71 -21.67
CA PHE A 409 21.28 12.28 -21.32
C PHE A 409 22.51 11.55 -21.85
N ARG A 410 23.60 12.24 -22.13
CA ARG A 410 24.80 11.65 -22.72
C ARG A 410 25.37 10.50 -21.87
N VAL A 411 25.36 10.63 -20.56
CA VAL A 411 25.86 9.60 -19.65
C VAL A 411 24.95 8.37 -19.67
N LEU A 412 23.62 8.59 -19.60
CA LEU A 412 22.65 7.49 -19.71
C LEU A 412 22.63 6.86 -21.11
N HIS A 413 22.85 7.64 -22.16
CA HIS A 413 22.96 7.12 -23.53
C HIS A 413 24.24 6.30 -23.70
N VAL A 414 25.36 6.74 -23.18
CA VAL A 414 26.64 5.99 -23.23
C VAL A 414 26.57 4.71 -22.41
N LEU A 415 25.96 4.76 -21.23
CA LEU A 415 25.69 3.54 -20.43
C LEU A 415 24.76 2.59 -21.16
N PHE A 416 23.70 3.13 -21.75
CA PHE A 416 22.75 2.32 -22.53
C PHE A 416 23.38 1.73 -23.78
N ASP A 417 24.20 2.47 -24.50
CA ASP A 417 24.92 1.98 -25.68
C ASP A 417 25.93 0.88 -25.31
N LYS A 418 26.69 1.03 -24.22
CA LYS A 418 27.61 -0.01 -23.70
C LYS A 418 26.86 -1.27 -23.25
N LEU A 419 25.74 -1.11 -22.52
CA LEU A 419 24.90 -2.23 -22.13
C LEU A 419 24.28 -2.92 -23.36
N SER A 420 23.90 -2.15 -24.37
CA SER A 420 23.34 -2.68 -25.61
C SER A 420 24.38 -3.45 -26.44
N GLU A 421 25.63 -2.98 -26.48
CA GLU A 421 26.75 -3.70 -27.13
C GLU A 421 27.08 -4.99 -26.39
N PHE A 422 27.13 -4.96 -25.06
CA PHE A 422 27.34 -6.16 -24.24
C PHE A 422 26.23 -7.18 -24.48
N TYR A 423 24.97 -6.73 -24.48
CA TYR A 423 23.80 -7.56 -24.71
C TYR A 423 23.78 -8.12 -26.15
N ALA A 424 24.18 -7.33 -27.17
CA ALA A 424 24.32 -7.80 -28.55
C ALA A 424 25.39 -8.88 -28.69
N LYS A 425 26.51 -8.78 -27.97
CA LYS A 425 27.56 -9.82 -27.90
C LYS A 425 27.03 -11.09 -27.24
N LEU A 426 26.30 -11.00 -26.15
CA LEU A 426 25.66 -12.13 -25.49
C LEU A 426 24.66 -12.85 -26.44
N GLN A 427 23.86 -12.07 -27.18
CA GLN A 427 22.90 -12.62 -28.15
C GLN A 427 23.53 -13.25 -29.37
N SER A 428 24.79 -12.91 -29.74
CA SER A 428 25.47 -13.53 -30.84
C SER A 428 25.73 -15.02 -30.62
N VAL A 429 25.70 -15.49 -29.39
CA VAL A 429 25.93 -16.88 -28.98
C VAL A 429 24.63 -17.72 -28.99
N ILE A 430 23.43 -17.08 -28.89
CA ILE A 430 22.14 -17.79 -28.80
C ILE A 430 21.39 -17.72 -30.14
N TYR A 431 21.28 -18.86 -30.85
CA TYR A 431 20.81 -18.93 -32.25
C TYR A 431 19.28 -18.75 -32.43
N ALA A 432 18.44 -19.15 -31.47
CA ALA A 432 16.98 -19.16 -31.62
C ALA A 432 16.32 -17.91 -31.03
N GLY A 433 15.54 -17.20 -31.82
CA GLY A 433 14.79 -16.00 -31.33
C GLY A 433 15.59 -14.70 -31.25
N ARG A 434 16.83 -14.70 -31.72
CA ARG A 434 17.77 -13.56 -31.67
C ARG A 434 17.15 -12.22 -32.12
N PHE A 435 16.50 -12.20 -33.27
CA PHE A 435 15.92 -10.96 -33.80
C PHE A 435 14.69 -10.46 -32.98
N GLU A 436 13.83 -11.34 -32.56
CA GLU A 436 12.63 -10.97 -31.80
C GLU A 436 13.00 -10.51 -30.39
N THR A 437 13.96 -11.17 -29.76
CA THR A 437 14.51 -10.73 -28.48
C THR A 437 15.17 -9.35 -28.59
N PHE A 438 15.96 -9.12 -29.65
CA PHE A 438 16.56 -7.81 -29.92
C PHE A 438 15.50 -6.72 -30.12
N LYS A 439 14.44 -6.99 -30.88
CA LYS A 439 13.33 -6.04 -31.06
C LYS A 439 12.70 -5.65 -29.73
N ILE A 440 12.37 -6.61 -28.87
CA ILE A 440 11.73 -6.35 -27.58
C ILE A 440 12.67 -5.57 -26.67
N MET A 441 13.93 -5.99 -26.54
CA MET A 441 14.86 -5.41 -25.57
C MET A 441 15.43 -4.06 -26.02
N HIS A 442 15.78 -3.89 -27.29
CA HIS A 442 16.40 -2.66 -27.79
C HIS A 442 15.41 -1.70 -28.42
N ILE A 443 14.66 -2.14 -29.43
CA ILE A 443 13.73 -1.27 -30.15
C ILE A 443 12.53 -0.93 -29.23
N GLY A 444 12.00 -1.93 -28.54
CA GLY A 444 10.94 -1.81 -27.56
C GLY A 444 11.39 -1.20 -26.22
N LYS A 445 12.71 -0.94 -26.05
CA LYS A 445 13.27 -0.43 -24.77
C LYS A 445 13.04 -1.34 -23.57
N GLY A 446 12.81 -2.63 -23.79
CA GLY A 446 12.59 -3.62 -22.74
C GLY A 446 13.77 -3.77 -21.77
N LEU A 447 15.01 -3.48 -22.22
CA LEU A 447 16.18 -3.46 -21.34
C LEU A 447 16.03 -2.44 -20.20
N LEU A 448 15.42 -1.28 -20.48
CA LEU A 448 15.16 -0.26 -19.43
C LEU A 448 14.13 -0.77 -18.42
N VAL A 449 13.13 -1.53 -18.86
CA VAL A 449 12.15 -2.14 -17.96
C VAL A 449 12.81 -3.16 -17.05
N VAL A 450 13.71 -3.99 -17.58
CA VAL A 450 14.47 -4.97 -16.78
C VAL A 450 15.38 -4.26 -15.78
N ILE A 451 16.07 -3.20 -16.18
CA ILE A 451 16.91 -2.40 -15.26
C ILE A 451 16.03 -1.76 -14.17
N ALA A 452 14.89 -1.15 -14.53
CA ALA A 452 13.97 -0.59 -13.58
C ALA A 452 13.43 -1.64 -12.60
N PHE A 453 13.08 -2.82 -13.10
CA PHE A 453 12.64 -3.96 -12.29
C PHE A 453 13.71 -4.40 -11.28
N LEU A 454 14.97 -4.54 -11.71
CA LEU A 454 16.09 -4.89 -10.83
C LEU A 454 16.35 -3.82 -9.77
N LEU A 455 16.25 -2.54 -10.14
CA LEU A 455 16.39 -1.44 -9.19
C LEU A 455 15.25 -1.46 -8.16
N ILE A 456 14.00 -1.66 -8.60
CA ILE A 456 12.84 -1.70 -7.71
C ILE A 456 12.95 -2.88 -6.72
N ILE A 457 13.34 -4.08 -7.21
CA ILE A 457 13.57 -5.23 -6.33
C ILE A 457 14.72 -4.97 -5.37
N GLY A 458 15.83 -4.42 -5.85
CA GLY A 458 16.98 -4.09 -5.02
C GLY A 458 16.63 -3.08 -3.93
N PHE A 459 15.78 -2.12 -4.25
CA PHE A 459 15.29 -1.14 -3.29
C PHE A 459 14.28 -1.70 -2.29
N ASN A 460 13.47 -2.68 -2.67
CA ASN A 460 12.57 -3.36 -1.74
C ASN A 460 13.28 -4.40 -0.86
N PHE A 461 14.55 -4.69 -1.12
CA PHE A 461 15.33 -5.61 -0.32
C PHE A 461 15.58 -5.01 1.06
N ASN A 462 14.82 -5.45 2.04
CA ASN A 462 14.91 -4.97 3.42
C ASN A 462 15.92 -5.82 4.20
N THR A 463 16.96 -5.18 4.72
CA THR A 463 17.99 -5.82 5.56
C THR A 463 17.96 -5.32 7.00
N ASN A 464 16.91 -4.59 7.38
CA ASN A 464 16.87 -3.95 8.69
C ASN A 464 16.30 -4.91 9.76
N PRO A 465 17.10 -5.38 10.71
CA PRO A 465 16.67 -6.28 11.80
C PRO A 465 15.78 -5.57 12.85
N LEU A 466 15.60 -4.27 12.78
CA LEU A 466 14.78 -3.50 13.74
C LEU A 466 13.26 -3.76 13.62
N VAL A 467 12.84 -4.67 12.75
CA VAL A 467 11.44 -5.04 12.56
C VAL A 467 11.00 -6.16 13.52
N PHE A 468 11.95 -6.81 14.19
CA PHE A 468 11.63 -7.90 15.12
C PHE A 468 11.11 -7.36 16.46
N SER A 469 10.04 -7.97 16.97
CA SER A 469 9.73 -7.89 18.39
C SER A 469 10.86 -8.53 19.20
N SER A 470 10.99 -8.18 20.47
CA SER A 470 12.01 -8.78 21.34
C SER A 470 11.92 -10.30 21.40
N THR A 471 10.69 -10.84 21.39
CA THR A 471 10.41 -12.29 21.33
C THR A 471 10.85 -12.93 20.01
N GLU A 472 10.58 -12.27 18.87
CA GLU A 472 10.99 -12.78 17.56
C GLU A 472 12.51 -12.75 17.38
N ALA A 473 13.17 -11.71 17.87
CA ALA A 473 14.64 -11.64 17.88
C ALA A 473 15.23 -12.80 18.68
N PHE A 474 14.70 -13.05 19.88
CA PHE A 474 15.13 -14.15 20.73
C PHE A 474 14.92 -15.52 20.06
N LEU A 475 13.75 -15.75 19.47
CA LEU A 475 13.45 -16.98 18.75
C LEU A 475 14.38 -17.18 17.54
N ASN A 476 14.65 -16.11 16.79
CA ASN A 476 15.55 -16.18 15.65
C ASN A 476 16.98 -16.59 16.04
N ASP A 477 17.51 -16.01 17.13
CA ASP A 477 18.82 -16.39 17.67
C ASP A 477 18.82 -17.84 18.19
N TYR A 478 17.71 -18.27 18.80
CA TYR A 478 17.55 -19.65 19.28
C TYR A 478 17.57 -20.67 18.13
N TYR A 479 16.83 -20.41 17.05
CA TYR A 479 16.83 -21.27 15.87
C TYR A 479 18.19 -21.33 15.17
N GLU A 480 18.99 -20.25 15.22
CA GLU A 480 20.35 -20.27 14.69
C GLU A 480 21.26 -21.20 15.47
N GLU A 481 21.12 -21.23 16.79
CA GLU A 481 22.00 -22.03 17.68
C GLU A 481 21.52 -23.48 17.84
N TYR A 482 20.21 -23.68 17.94
CA TYR A 482 19.62 -25.00 18.31
C TYR A 482 18.73 -25.61 17.21
N GLY A 483 18.57 -24.97 16.09
CA GLY A 483 17.75 -25.48 14.97
C GLY A 483 18.33 -26.77 14.36
N GLY A 484 17.48 -27.76 14.07
CA GLY A 484 17.86 -29.03 13.51
C GLY A 484 17.16 -30.23 14.16
N GLU A 485 17.79 -31.39 14.19
CA GLU A 485 17.23 -32.57 14.86
C GLU A 485 17.08 -32.34 16.36
N LEU A 486 15.95 -32.74 16.92
CA LEU A 486 15.72 -32.65 18.36
C LEU A 486 16.76 -33.46 19.14
N SER A 487 17.54 -32.79 19.94
CA SER A 487 18.57 -33.39 20.78
C SER A 487 18.27 -33.13 22.24
N GLU A 488 18.83 -33.96 23.14
CA GLU A 488 18.71 -33.74 24.60
C GLU A 488 19.21 -32.35 25.05
N LYS A 489 20.07 -31.71 24.27
CA LYS A 489 20.54 -30.34 24.54
C LYS A 489 19.43 -29.32 24.41
N VAL A 490 18.55 -29.48 23.39
CA VAL A 490 17.40 -28.59 23.16
C VAL A 490 16.48 -28.64 24.37
N TYR A 491 16.08 -29.85 24.81
CA TYR A 491 15.19 -30.02 25.97
C TYR A 491 15.77 -29.45 27.25
N LYS A 492 17.03 -29.81 27.57
CA LYS A 492 17.69 -29.26 28.75
C LYS A 492 17.81 -27.73 28.75
N ASN A 493 18.03 -27.16 27.61
CA ASN A 493 18.12 -25.70 27.48
C ASN A 493 16.75 -25.02 27.71
N ILE A 494 15.69 -25.53 27.09
CA ILE A 494 14.32 -25.00 27.28
C ILE A 494 13.90 -25.16 28.75
N GLU A 495 14.13 -26.31 29.38
CA GLU A 495 13.82 -26.55 30.78
C GLU A 495 14.57 -25.60 31.71
N LYS A 496 15.86 -25.35 31.42
CA LYS A 496 16.66 -24.37 32.12
C LYS A 496 16.09 -22.96 31.99
N MET A 497 15.77 -22.53 30.75
CA MET A 497 15.23 -21.21 30.49
C MET A 497 13.86 -21.02 31.15
N ARG A 498 13.03 -22.07 31.16
CA ARG A 498 11.73 -22.05 31.82
C ARG A 498 11.91 -21.90 33.33
N SER A 499 12.80 -22.72 33.96
CA SER A 499 13.06 -22.64 35.39
C SER A 499 13.63 -21.30 35.82
N GLU A 500 14.47 -20.67 35.01
CA GLU A 500 14.97 -19.31 35.25
C GLU A 500 13.86 -18.25 35.19
N ALA A 501 12.98 -18.35 34.20
CA ALA A 501 11.85 -17.41 34.04
C ALA A 501 10.83 -17.57 35.19
N ASP A 502 10.48 -18.80 35.56
CA ASP A 502 9.56 -19.11 36.65
C ASP A 502 10.12 -18.65 38.03
N ALA A 503 11.45 -18.78 38.24
CA ALA A 503 12.11 -18.30 39.43
C ALA A 503 12.01 -16.76 39.55
N VAL A 504 12.17 -16.04 38.45
CA VAL A 504 12.07 -14.59 38.43
C VAL A 504 10.61 -14.13 38.67
N GLU A 505 9.66 -14.85 38.12
CA GLU A 505 8.23 -14.57 38.37
C GLU A 505 7.86 -14.81 39.83
N SER A 506 8.33 -15.90 40.42
CA SER A 506 8.10 -16.20 41.83
C SER A 506 8.74 -15.15 42.74
N GLU A 507 9.96 -14.67 42.38
CA GLU A 507 10.63 -13.57 43.10
C GLU A 507 9.81 -12.27 43.01
N TYR A 508 9.27 -11.95 41.81
CA TYR A 508 8.44 -10.77 41.59
C TYR A 508 7.14 -10.84 42.40
N ASN A 509 6.44 -11.99 42.35
CA ASN A 509 5.19 -12.17 43.08
C ASN A 509 5.39 -12.00 44.58
N PHE A 510 6.49 -12.62 45.14
CA PHE A 510 6.84 -12.46 46.53
C PHE A 510 7.14 -11.01 46.92
N LYS A 511 7.91 -10.29 46.10
CA LYS A 511 8.22 -8.88 46.36
C LYS A 511 6.99 -7.98 46.16
N SER A 512 6.07 -8.34 45.29
CA SER A 512 4.79 -7.64 45.12
C SER A 512 3.92 -7.72 46.36
N GLU A 513 3.87 -8.89 47.02
CA GLU A 513 3.21 -9.08 48.32
C GLU A 513 3.87 -8.29 49.42
N GLN A 514 5.19 -8.27 49.48
CA GLN A 514 5.96 -7.49 50.49
C GLN A 514 5.78 -5.98 50.27
N TYR A 515 5.68 -5.51 49.04
CA TYR A 515 5.35 -4.10 48.77
C TYR A 515 3.93 -3.73 49.20
N ALA A 516 2.98 -4.63 48.92
CA ALA A 516 1.58 -4.41 49.38
C ALA A 516 1.43 -4.40 50.89
N SER A 517 2.26 -5.13 51.63
CA SER A 517 2.33 -5.13 53.10
C SER A 517 3.19 -3.98 53.67
N GLY A 518 3.88 -3.22 52.84
CA GLY A 518 4.73 -2.10 53.26
C GLY A 518 6.10 -2.52 53.80
N GLU A 519 6.56 -3.76 53.53
CA GLU A 519 7.80 -4.31 54.03
C GLU A 519 9.02 -3.89 53.18
N ILE A 520 8.82 -3.58 51.90
CA ILE A 520 9.92 -3.16 51.00
C ILE A 520 9.61 -1.77 50.39
N SER A 521 10.68 -1.13 49.91
CA SER A 521 10.59 0.16 49.24
C SER A 521 10.02 0.06 47.78
N LEU A 522 9.48 1.16 47.30
CA LEU A 522 9.03 1.26 45.88
C LEU A 522 10.16 0.97 44.91
N GLU A 523 11.39 1.37 45.26
CA GLU A 523 12.59 1.16 44.42
C GLU A 523 12.92 -0.33 44.25
N GLU A 524 12.78 -1.10 45.35
CA GLU A 524 12.99 -2.56 45.32
C GLU A 524 11.90 -3.30 44.55
N TYR A 525 10.65 -2.83 44.65
CA TYR A 525 9.55 -3.36 43.86
C TYR A 525 9.73 -3.06 42.38
N GLU A 526 10.05 -1.80 42.00
CA GLU A 526 10.29 -1.40 40.62
C GLU A 526 11.46 -2.19 39.98
N LEU A 527 12.50 -2.48 40.74
CA LEU A 527 13.61 -3.30 40.28
C LEU A 527 13.17 -4.74 39.98
N ALA A 528 12.32 -5.32 40.83
CA ALA A 528 11.80 -6.66 40.60
C ALA A 528 10.83 -6.71 39.44
N ALA A 529 9.98 -5.68 39.30
CA ALA A 529 9.06 -5.53 38.17
C ALA A 529 9.82 -5.40 36.84
N ALA A 530 10.84 -4.55 36.77
CA ALA A 530 11.68 -4.40 35.58
C ALA A 530 12.41 -5.70 35.21
N LYS A 531 12.88 -6.47 36.23
CA LYS A 531 13.49 -7.78 35.99
C LYS A 531 12.46 -8.78 35.44
N ASN A 532 11.27 -8.84 36.01
CA ASN A 532 10.20 -9.71 35.52
C ASN A 532 9.77 -9.37 34.10
N GLU A 533 9.63 -8.07 33.78
CA GLU A 533 9.34 -7.60 32.41
C GLU A 533 10.41 -8.00 31.40
N ALA A 534 11.69 -7.93 31.78
CA ALA A 534 12.79 -8.39 30.94
C ALA A 534 12.71 -9.90 30.62
N TYR A 535 12.27 -10.72 31.59
CA TYR A 535 12.10 -12.17 31.42
C TYR A 535 10.78 -12.57 30.77
N ASP A 536 9.80 -11.68 30.67
CA ASP A 536 8.51 -11.94 29.96
C ASP A 536 8.74 -12.27 28.47
N THR A 537 9.70 -11.63 27.84
CA THR A 537 10.12 -11.94 26.46
C THR A 537 10.64 -13.38 26.35
N GLN A 538 11.48 -13.82 27.30
CA GLN A 538 12.01 -15.18 27.32
C GLN A 538 10.91 -16.19 27.60
N ARG A 539 10.00 -15.91 28.54
CA ARG A 539 8.85 -16.78 28.86
C ARG A 539 7.97 -17.02 27.63
N LYS A 540 7.55 -15.97 26.96
CA LYS A 540 6.77 -16.04 25.71
C LYS A 540 7.50 -16.82 24.60
N ALA A 541 8.81 -16.68 24.50
CA ALA A 541 9.60 -17.43 23.54
C ALA A 541 9.69 -18.94 23.89
N VAL A 542 9.90 -19.27 25.19
CA VAL A 542 9.93 -20.64 25.67
C VAL A 542 8.59 -21.34 25.48
N ASP A 543 7.49 -20.66 25.73
CA ASP A 543 6.15 -21.22 25.53
C ASP A 543 5.93 -21.57 24.05
N LYS A 544 6.24 -20.66 23.12
CA LYS A 544 6.17 -20.93 21.68
C LYS A 544 7.07 -22.08 21.22
N LEU A 545 8.31 -22.16 21.77
CA LEU A 545 9.21 -23.25 21.45
C LEU A 545 8.69 -24.59 21.98
N THR A 546 8.11 -24.62 23.18
CA THR A 546 7.50 -25.82 23.75
C THR A 546 6.33 -26.30 22.90
N GLU A 547 5.40 -25.41 22.56
CA GLU A 547 4.28 -25.71 21.65
C GLU A 547 4.77 -26.27 20.31
N GLN A 548 5.80 -25.69 19.73
CA GLN A 548 6.40 -26.18 18.49
C GLN A 548 6.99 -27.59 18.66
N ILE A 549 7.74 -27.82 19.74
CA ILE A 549 8.35 -29.14 20.01
C ILE A 549 7.29 -30.21 20.21
N ASP A 550 6.29 -29.96 21.05
CA ASP A 550 5.20 -30.90 21.30
C ASP A 550 4.48 -31.26 19.99
N ARG A 551 4.28 -30.27 19.14
CA ARG A 551 3.66 -30.45 17.83
C ARG A 551 4.52 -31.28 16.88
N ILE A 552 5.82 -30.98 16.74
CA ILE A 552 6.70 -31.73 15.83
C ILE A 552 7.01 -33.13 16.35
N GLU A 553 7.02 -33.37 17.67
CA GLU A 553 7.13 -34.71 18.26
C GLU A 553 5.94 -35.59 17.88
N SER A 554 4.75 -35.04 17.85
CA SER A 554 3.56 -35.78 17.41
C SER A 554 3.68 -36.34 15.98
N LEU A 555 4.51 -35.70 15.13
CA LEU A 555 4.77 -36.14 13.76
C LEU A 555 5.58 -37.44 13.70
N SER A 556 6.35 -37.76 14.75
CA SER A 556 7.07 -39.04 14.83
C SER A 556 6.12 -40.23 14.77
N GLN A 557 4.91 -40.10 15.32
CA GLN A 557 3.89 -41.12 15.26
C GLN A 557 3.36 -41.36 13.81
N LYS A 558 3.52 -40.34 12.94
CA LYS A 558 3.18 -40.40 11.52
C LYS A 558 4.37 -40.81 10.64
N GLY A 559 5.51 -41.20 11.24
CA GLY A 559 6.73 -41.62 10.53
C GLY A 559 7.51 -40.46 9.92
N ILE A 560 7.25 -39.22 10.35
CA ILE A 560 7.97 -38.01 9.91
C ILE A 560 9.02 -37.67 10.95
N LYS A 561 10.26 -37.42 10.49
CA LYS A 561 11.37 -37.03 11.35
C LYS A 561 11.12 -35.65 11.96
N PRO A 562 11.10 -35.49 13.29
CA PRO A 562 10.94 -34.21 13.94
C PRO A 562 12.21 -33.37 13.78
N VAL A 563 12.08 -32.18 13.24
CA VAL A 563 13.18 -31.23 13.02
C VAL A 563 12.72 -29.84 13.44
N LEU A 564 13.46 -29.22 14.34
CA LEU A 564 13.22 -27.84 14.76
C LEU A 564 13.66 -26.89 13.64
N VAL A 565 12.71 -26.19 13.04
CA VAL A 565 12.93 -25.24 11.94
C VAL A 565 12.52 -23.84 12.36
N ASN A 566 13.13 -22.82 11.75
CA ASN A 566 12.78 -21.43 11.99
C ASN A 566 11.42 -21.10 11.36
N GLU A 567 10.33 -21.29 12.12
CA GLU A 567 8.98 -21.01 11.66
C GLU A 567 8.74 -19.54 11.30
N LEU A 568 9.34 -18.60 12.03
CA LEU A 568 9.23 -17.19 11.76
C LEU A 568 9.73 -16.84 10.34
N GLY A 569 10.88 -17.41 9.99
CA GLY A 569 11.49 -17.18 8.69
C GLY A 569 10.69 -17.79 7.54
N TYR A 570 10.21 -19.02 7.71
CA TYR A 570 9.40 -19.68 6.69
C TYR A 570 7.98 -19.10 6.59
N ASN A 571 7.36 -18.72 7.71
CA ASN A 571 6.09 -18.01 7.71
C ASN A 571 6.20 -16.67 6.99
N ASN A 572 7.28 -15.92 7.22
CA ASN A 572 7.52 -14.69 6.51
C ASN A 572 7.78 -14.92 5.00
N LEU A 573 8.49 -15.97 4.62
CA LEU A 573 8.71 -16.33 3.22
C LEU A 573 7.39 -16.67 2.50
N PHE A 574 6.48 -17.39 3.15
CA PHE A 574 5.27 -17.91 2.52
C PHE A 574 4.07 -17.00 2.65
N TYR A 575 3.92 -16.26 3.76
CA TYR A 575 2.70 -15.49 4.08
C TYR A 575 2.85 -13.98 4.01
N SER A 576 4.08 -13.44 3.94
CA SER A 576 4.25 -12.00 4.10
C SER A 576 3.61 -11.17 2.99
N GLN A 577 3.17 -9.98 3.35
CA GLN A 577 2.75 -8.94 2.41
C GLN A 577 3.85 -8.58 1.40
N SER A 578 5.13 -8.80 1.75
CA SER A 578 6.26 -8.57 0.85
C SER A 578 6.20 -9.47 -0.38
N ASN A 579 5.72 -10.71 -0.25
CA ASN A 579 5.53 -11.63 -1.36
C ASN A 579 4.48 -11.09 -2.36
N GLN A 580 3.33 -10.64 -1.87
CA GLN A 580 2.28 -10.04 -2.71
C GLN A 580 2.78 -8.79 -3.44
N THR A 581 3.54 -7.95 -2.74
CA THR A 581 4.15 -6.74 -3.32
C THR A 581 5.14 -7.09 -4.43
N GLN A 582 5.96 -8.11 -4.25
CA GLN A 582 6.90 -8.56 -5.28
C GLN A 582 6.21 -9.13 -6.50
N ILE A 583 5.17 -9.94 -6.34
CA ILE A 583 4.36 -10.44 -7.45
C ILE A 583 3.73 -9.26 -8.21
N LEU A 584 3.24 -8.23 -7.53
CA LEU A 584 2.69 -7.03 -8.17
C LEU A 584 3.76 -6.31 -9.02
N ILE A 585 4.96 -6.13 -8.49
CA ILE A 585 6.10 -5.52 -9.22
C ILE A 585 6.46 -6.36 -10.44
N LEU A 586 6.48 -7.69 -10.30
CA LEU A 586 6.73 -8.63 -11.39
C LEU A 586 5.69 -8.51 -12.50
N ILE A 587 4.40 -8.45 -12.15
CA ILE A 587 3.31 -8.26 -13.11
C ILE A 587 3.44 -6.91 -13.83
N CYS A 588 3.77 -5.84 -13.14
CA CYS A 588 4.01 -4.53 -13.75
C CYS A 588 5.13 -4.60 -14.80
N ALA A 589 6.24 -5.27 -14.50
CA ALA A 589 7.34 -5.46 -15.44
C ALA A 589 6.89 -6.29 -16.66
N VAL A 590 6.14 -7.36 -16.44
CA VAL A 590 5.59 -8.24 -17.50
C VAL A 590 4.63 -7.49 -18.41
N VAL A 591 3.72 -6.67 -17.85
CA VAL A 591 2.77 -5.84 -18.61
C VAL A 591 3.51 -4.88 -19.54
N ILE A 592 4.47 -4.15 -19.00
CA ILE A 592 5.22 -3.16 -19.80
C ILE A 592 6.08 -3.84 -20.86
N LEU A 593 6.79 -4.92 -20.51
CA LEU A 593 7.73 -5.61 -21.40
C LEU A 593 7.01 -6.24 -22.59
N PHE A 594 5.91 -6.97 -22.36
CA PHE A 594 5.25 -7.74 -23.40
C PHE A 594 4.19 -6.96 -24.19
N SER A 595 3.79 -5.78 -23.72
CA SER A 595 2.87 -4.89 -24.45
C SER A 595 3.37 -4.49 -25.85
N SER A 596 4.68 -4.55 -26.07
CA SER A 596 5.34 -4.08 -27.30
C SER A 596 5.51 -5.15 -28.38
N VAL A 597 5.37 -6.46 -28.06
CA VAL A 597 5.84 -7.60 -28.89
C VAL A 597 5.29 -7.58 -30.33
N PHE A 598 4.01 -7.38 -30.54
CA PHE A 598 3.40 -7.24 -31.88
C PHE A 598 3.18 -5.78 -32.26
N SER A 599 3.04 -4.86 -31.31
CA SER A 599 2.73 -3.46 -31.60
C SER A 599 3.89 -2.68 -32.20
N ILE A 600 5.14 -3.10 -31.97
CA ILE A 600 6.35 -2.50 -32.58
C ILE A 600 6.26 -2.50 -34.11
N GLU A 601 5.83 -3.59 -34.72
CA GLU A 601 5.78 -3.73 -36.17
C GLU A 601 4.66 -2.92 -36.81
N LYS A 602 3.54 -2.77 -36.09
CA LYS A 602 2.45 -1.87 -36.50
C LYS A 602 2.92 -0.42 -36.49
N GLY A 603 3.62 -0.01 -35.43
CA GLY A 603 4.11 1.36 -35.28
C GLY A 603 5.24 1.74 -36.26
N SER A 604 5.96 0.76 -36.80
CA SER A 604 7.06 0.97 -37.76
C SER A 604 6.71 0.70 -39.21
N ASN A 605 5.45 0.38 -39.55
CA ASN A 605 4.96 -0.04 -40.87
C ASN A 605 5.73 -1.26 -41.48
N MET A 606 6.43 -2.02 -40.63
CA MET A 606 7.18 -3.23 -41.07
C MET A 606 6.30 -4.46 -41.25
N LEU A 607 5.02 -4.38 -40.84
CA LEU A 607 4.05 -5.48 -40.89
C LEU A 607 3.92 -6.01 -42.33
N ILE A 608 3.79 -5.10 -43.34
CA ILE A 608 3.65 -5.46 -44.75
C ILE A 608 4.87 -6.24 -45.25
N LEU A 609 6.06 -5.73 -44.96
CA LEU A 609 7.31 -6.37 -45.35
C LEU A 609 7.48 -7.77 -44.75
N ASN A 610 7.13 -7.90 -43.47
CA ASN A 610 7.15 -9.18 -42.77
C ASN A 610 6.18 -10.19 -43.42
N HIS A 611 4.95 -9.76 -43.75
CA HIS A 611 3.94 -10.65 -44.36
C HIS A 611 4.23 -11.05 -45.79
N CYS A 612 5.05 -10.29 -46.52
CA CYS A 612 5.53 -10.64 -47.87
C CYS A 612 6.61 -11.72 -47.83
N SER A 613 7.30 -11.92 -46.70
CA SER A 613 8.33 -12.93 -46.57
C SER A 613 7.73 -14.34 -46.38
N LYS A 614 8.40 -15.38 -46.93
CA LYS A 614 7.97 -16.80 -46.81
C LYS A 614 7.70 -17.26 -45.38
N ASN A 615 8.47 -16.74 -44.41
CA ASN A 615 8.43 -17.14 -42.99
C ASN A 615 7.80 -16.07 -42.10
N GLY A 616 7.30 -14.96 -42.64
CA GLY A 616 6.86 -13.77 -41.89
C GLY A 616 5.49 -13.87 -41.26
N ARG A 617 4.71 -14.89 -41.56
CA ARG A 617 3.35 -15.07 -40.98
C ARG A 617 3.39 -16.04 -39.79
N LYS A 618 3.07 -17.31 -39.99
CA LYS A 618 2.91 -18.33 -38.94
C LYS A 618 4.20 -18.59 -38.16
N GLN A 619 5.34 -18.72 -38.87
CA GLN A 619 6.60 -18.99 -38.19
C GLN A 619 7.07 -17.81 -37.32
N LEU A 620 6.92 -16.58 -37.81
CA LEU A 620 7.26 -15.39 -37.06
C LEU A 620 6.37 -15.24 -35.84
N TYR A 621 5.07 -15.56 -35.96
CA TYR A 621 4.14 -15.58 -34.83
C TYR A 621 4.64 -16.49 -33.70
N PHE A 622 4.95 -17.76 -34.03
CA PHE A 622 5.45 -18.69 -33.00
C PHE A 622 6.78 -18.25 -32.39
N LYS A 623 7.70 -17.71 -33.20
CA LYS A 623 8.96 -17.17 -32.68
C LYS A 623 8.72 -16.07 -31.66
N LYS A 624 7.75 -15.15 -31.89
CA LYS A 624 7.36 -14.11 -30.94
C LYS A 624 6.81 -14.68 -29.64
N ILE A 625 5.89 -15.64 -29.74
CA ILE A 625 5.31 -16.31 -28.58
C ILE A 625 6.39 -17.04 -27.76
N PHE A 626 7.27 -17.81 -28.40
CA PHE A 626 8.34 -18.51 -27.70
C PHE A 626 9.38 -17.60 -27.04
N THR A 627 9.51 -16.34 -27.46
CA THR A 627 10.41 -15.38 -26.77
C THR A 627 9.87 -14.93 -25.40
N VAL A 628 8.61 -15.17 -25.10
CA VAL A 628 8.01 -14.81 -23.80
C VAL A 628 8.57 -15.71 -22.69
N ILE A 629 8.62 -17.02 -22.90
CA ILE A 629 8.97 -18.03 -21.90
C ILE A 629 10.32 -17.77 -21.20
N PRO A 630 11.47 -17.60 -21.93
CA PRO A 630 12.73 -17.38 -21.24
C PRO A 630 12.80 -16.03 -20.49
N LYS A 631 12.03 -15.03 -20.93
CA LYS A 631 12.01 -13.72 -20.26
C LYS A 631 11.16 -13.74 -19.00
N THR A 632 10.01 -14.42 -19.04
CA THR A 632 9.21 -14.64 -17.81
C THR A 632 10.01 -15.48 -16.82
N PHE A 633 10.70 -16.54 -17.27
CA PHE A 633 11.55 -17.34 -16.40
C PHE A 633 12.61 -16.49 -15.68
N THR A 634 13.35 -15.65 -16.42
CA THR A 634 14.39 -14.80 -15.80
C THR A 634 13.82 -13.77 -14.83
N LEU A 635 12.69 -13.14 -15.16
CA LEU A 635 12.05 -12.16 -14.27
C LEU A 635 11.51 -12.83 -12.99
N THR A 636 10.81 -13.96 -13.12
CA THR A 636 10.30 -14.72 -11.98
C THR A 636 11.45 -15.26 -11.11
N LEU A 637 12.52 -15.77 -11.73
CA LEU A 637 13.67 -16.26 -11.00
C LEU A 637 14.33 -15.16 -10.16
N VAL A 638 14.52 -13.98 -10.71
CA VAL A 638 15.10 -12.84 -9.98
C VAL A 638 14.18 -12.39 -8.86
N SER A 639 12.88 -12.30 -9.12
CA SER A 639 11.88 -11.97 -8.10
C SER A 639 11.93 -12.95 -6.93
N TYR A 640 11.80 -14.22 -7.22
CA TYR A 640 11.72 -15.27 -6.22
C TYR A 640 13.03 -15.48 -5.43
N LEU A 641 14.18 -15.42 -6.13
CA LEU A 641 15.49 -15.46 -5.47
C LEU A 641 15.69 -14.28 -4.52
N SER A 642 15.22 -13.10 -4.87
CA SER A 642 15.36 -11.94 -3.97
C SER A 642 14.59 -12.12 -2.66
N LEU A 643 13.40 -12.76 -2.71
CA LEU A 643 12.63 -13.11 -1.50
C LEU A 643 13.37 -14.12 -0.63
N ILE A 644 13.88 -15.18 -1.24
CA ILE A 644 14.63 -16.21 -0.50
C ILE A 644 15.87 -15.59 0.13
N LEU A 645 16.63 -14.79 -0.61
CA LEU A 645 17.84 -14.15 -0.12
C LEU A 645 17.55 -13.17 1.02
N GLN A 646 16.48 -12.39 0.93
CA GLN A 646 16.06 -11.47 1.98
C GLN A 646 15.67 -12.22 3.26
N ASN A 647 14.83 -13.26 3.14
CA ASN A 647 14.42 -14.05 4.29
C ASN A 647 15.58 -14.83 4.88
N ASN A 648 16.48 -15.37 4.07
CA ASN A 648 17.68 -16.04 4.56
C ASN A 648 18.63 -15.07 5.29
N TYR A 649 18.75 -13.83 4.81
CA TYR A 649 19.56 -12.82 5.48
C TYR A 649 18.97 -12.43 6.86
N LEU A 650 17.65 -12.27 6.94
CA LEU A 650 16.98 -11.84 8.17
C LEU A 650 16.80 -12.95 9.20
N TYR A 651 16.43 -14.15 8.76
CA TYR A 651 16.01 -15.26 9.63
C TYR A 651 16.96 -16.46 9.57
N LYS A 652 18.00 -16.42 8.73
CA LYS A 652 18.96 -17.52 8.57
C LYS A 652 18.26 -18.87 8.34
N LEU A 653 17.46 -18.93 7.27
CA LEU A 653 16.68 -20.11 6.90
C LEU A 653 17.58 -21.36 6.83
N GLY A 654 17.40 -22.28 7.78
CA GLY A 654 18.13 -23.53 7.87
C GLY A 654 17.22 -24.74 7.64
N ASN A 655 17.83 -25.92 7.60
CA ASN A 655 17.11 -27.21 7.58
C ASN A 655 16.10 -27.38 6.42
N MET A 656 16.44 -26.88 5.22
CA MET A 656 15.59 -26.98 4.03
C MET A 656 15.24 -28.41 3.60
N ASN A 657 16.01 -29.41 4.07
CA ASN A 657 15.73 -30.84 3.84
C ASN A 657 14.68 -31.42 4.79
N ALA A 658 14.26 -30.67 5.81
CA ALA A 658 13.20 -31.09 6.71
C ALA A 658 11.86 -31.21 5.95
N ASN A 659 10.99 -32.12 6.43
CA ASN A 659 9.66 -32.26 5.87
C ASN A 659 8.80 -31.03 6.16
N ILE A 660 7.95 -30.61 5.20
CA ILE A 660 7.08 -29.44 5.31
C ILE A 660 6.14 -29.48 6.51
N HIS A 661 5.74 -30.67 6.99
CA HIS A 661 4.87 -30.83 8.15
C HIS A 661 5.52 -30.36 9.47
N ASN A 662 6.85 -30.15 9.50
CA ASN A 662 7.53 -29.52 10.64
C ASN A 662 7.21 -28.01 10.76
N LEU A 663 6.59 -27.42 9.73
CA LEU A 663 6.07 -26.04 9.75
C LEU A 663 4.58 -26.08 10.09
N GLU A 664 4.16 -25.32 11.09
CA GLU A 664 2.74 -25.24 11.51
C GLU A 664 1.82 -24.88 10.33
N CYS A 665 2.21 -23.88 9.56
CA CYS A 665 1.44 -23.38 8.44
C CYS A 665 1.22 -24.41 7.31
N LEU A 666 2.03 -25.46 7.21
CA LEU A 666 1.97 -26.47 6.16
C LEU A 666 1.57 -27.87 6.69
N GLN A 667 1.27 -27.98 7.98
CA GLN A 667 1.03 -29.27 8.64
C GLN A 667 -0.21 -30.02 8.10
N GLU A 668 -1.24 -29.30 7.68
CA GLU A 668 -2.50 -29.89 7.17
C GLU A 668 -2.42 -30.30 5.69
N ILE A 669 -1.34 -29.98 5.00
CA ILE A 669 -1.18 -30.26 3.57
C ILE A 669 -0.84 -31.74 3.36
N ASN A 670 -1.63 -32.46 2.59
CA ASN A 670 -1.42 -33.87 2.26
C ASN A 670 -0.32 -34.08 1.20
N LEU A 671 0.83 -33.39 1.36
CA LEU A 671 1.99 -33.53 0.46
C LEU A 671 3.22 -33.92 1.32
N ASN A 672 3.83 -35.04 1.02
CA ASN A 672 5.05 -35.47 1.71
C ASN A 672 6.30 -35.00 0.93
N LEU A 673 6.64 -33.71 1.14
CA LEU A 673 7.75 -33.03 0.48
C LEU A 673 8.72 -32.47 1.51
N SER A 674 9.96 -32.26 1.11
CA SER A 674 10.90 -31.42 1.87
C SER A 674 10.57 -29.93 1.65
N ILE A 675 11.02 -29.07 2.56
CA ILE A 675 10.85 -27.62 2.42
C ILE A 675 11.47 -27.10 1.13
N ALA A 676 12.65 -27.63 0.74
CA ALA A 676 13.30 -27.26 -0.52
C ALA A 676 12.46 -27.62 -1.74
N GLU A 677 11.90 -28.82 -1.77
CA GLU A 677 11.00 -29.25 -2.88
C GLU A 677 9.74 -28.40 -2.94
N TYR A 678 9.19 -28.02 -1.79
CA TYR A 678 8.04 -27.13 -1.71
C TYR A 678 8.37 -25.72 -2.23
N VAL A 679 9.52 -25.16 -1.89
CA VAL A 679 10.02 -23.88 -2.42
C VAL A 679 10.16 -23.93 -3.95
N ILE A 680 10.70 -25.03 -4.50
CA ILE A 680 10.80 -25.24 -5.95
C ILE A 680 9.42 -25.34 -6.60
N LEU A 681 8.48 -26.02 -5.96
CA LEU A 681 7.11 -26.16 -6.44
C LEU A 681 6.40 -24.79 -6.54
N ASN A 682 6.55 -23.94 -5.51
CA ASN A 682 6.05 -22.57 -5.51
C ASN A 682 6.64 -21.76 -6.68
N PHE A 683 7.95 -21.84 -6.89
CA PHE A 683 8.60 -21.17 -8.02
C PHE A 683 8.06 -21.63 -9.36
N ILE A 684 7.90 -22.93 -9.57
CA ILE A 684 7.37 -23.50 -10.81
C ILE A 684 5.94 -23.02 -11.07
N PHE A 685 5.11 -23.02 -10.02
CA PHE A 685 3.73 -22.56 -10.11
C PHE A 685 3.67 -21.08 -10.51
N GLU A 686 4.39 -20.21 -9.80
CA GLU A 686 4.48 -18.78 -10.11
C GLU A 686 4.98 -18.55 -11.53
N PHE A 687 6.05 -19.25 -11.97
CA PHE A 687 6.57 -19.14 -13.31
C PHE A 687 5.55 -19.52 -14.41
N ILE A 688 4.79 -20.62 -14.22
CA ILE A 688 3.77 -21.06 -15.18
C ILE A 688 2.71 -19.96 -15.32
N PHE A 689 2.16 -19.46 -14.23
CA PHE A 689 1.08 -18.48 -14.29
C PHE A 689 1.54 -17.09 -14.73
N VAL A 690 2.75 -16.66 -14.36
CA VAL A 690 3.38 -15.43 -14.92
C VAL A 690 3.56 -15.56 -16.43
N THR A 691 3.90 -16.75 -16.90
CA THR A 691 4.02 -17.02 -18.35
C THR A 691 2.65 -16.95 -19.03
N VAL A 692 1.60 -17.50 -18.44
CA VAL A 692 0.21 -17.40 -18.94
C VAL A 692 -0.21 -15.92 -19.06
N VAL A 693 0.04 -15.10 -18.04
CA VAL A 693 -0.24 -13.66 -18.06
C VAL A 693 0.58 -12.98 -19.17
N GLY A 694 1.88 -13.27 -19.29
CA GLY A 694 2.74 -12.75 -20.35
C GLY A 694 2.26 -13.10 -21.77
N LEU A 695 1.75 -14.32 -21.97
CA LEU A 695 1.16 -14.77 -23.23
C LEU A 695 -0.15 -14.06 -23.56
N ILE A 696 -1.01 -13.83 -22.57
CA ILE A 696 -2.24 -13.04 -22.75
C ILE A 696 -1.90 -11.62 -23.20
N ILE A 697 -0.98 -10.94 -22.50
CA ILE A 697 -0.56 -9.56 -22.82
C ILE A 697 0.06 -9.51 -24.23
N THR A 698 0.92 -10.46 -24.54
CA THR A 698 1.51 -10.58 -25.87
C THR A 698 0.42 -10.74 -26.94
N SER A 699 -0.56 -11.60 -26.71
CA SER A 699 -1.69 -11.80 -27.63
C SER A 699 -2.52 -10.53 -27.82
N LEU A 700 -2.80 -9.78 -26.74
CA LEU A 700 -3.48 -8.49 -26.78
C LEU A 700 -2.73 -7.47 -27.66
N SER A 701 -1.40 -7.48 -27.65
CA SER A 701 -0.57 -6.58 -28.46
C SER A 701 -0.72 -6.80 -29.99
N ALA A 702 -1.26 -7.94 -30.41
CA ALA A 702 -1.61 -8.19 -31.80
C ALA A 702 -2.88 -7.43 -32.26
N PHE A 703 -3.75 -7.05 -31.35
CA PHE A 703 -5.01 -6.36 -31.68
C PHE A 703 -4.92 -4.84 -31.53
N MET A 704 -4.18 -4.35 -30.56
CA MET A 704 -4.20 -2.97 -30.10
C MET A 704 -2.82 -2.31 -30.12
N PRO A 705 -2.75 -0.97 -30.15
CA PRO A 705 -1.50 -0.24 -29.95
C PRO A 705 -0.99 -0.42 -28.53
N GLN A 706 0.31 -0.30 -28.33
CA GLN A 706 1.01 -0.59 -27.09
C GLN A 706 0.38 0.06 -25.85
N LEU A 707 0.02 1.34 -25.93
CA LEU A 707 -0.58 2.09 -24.82
C LEU A 707 -1.92 1.47 -24.38
N ALA A 708 -2.77 1.09 -25.34
CA ALA A 708 -4.04 0.45 -25.01
C ALA A 708 -3.83 -0.93 -24.36
N VAL A 709 -2.82 -1.68 -24.79
CA VAL A 709 -2.47 -2.96 -24.15
C VAL A 709 -2.03 -2.75 -22.71
N ILE A 710 -1.17 -1.77 -22.44
CA ILE A 710 -0.72 -1.45 -21.06
C ILE A 710 -1.93 -1.12 -20.18
N ILE A 711 -2.83 -0.24 -20.63
CA ILE A 711 -4.00 0.18 -19.85
C ILE A 711 -4.92 -1.01 -19.56
N ILE A 712 -5.29 -1.78 -20.58
CA ILE A 712 -6.18 -2.93 -20.41
C ILE A 712 -5.56 -3.98 -19.51
N SER A 713 -4.28 -4.28 -19.70
CA SER A 713 -3.56 -5.26 -18.85
C SER A 713 -3.41 -4.75 -17.41
N ALA A 714 -3.22 -3.45 -17.21
CA ALA A 714 -3.20 -2.86 -15.88
C ALA A 714 -4.57 -2.97 -15.18
N CYS A 715 -5.65 -2.70 -15.90
CA CYS A 715 -7.02 -2.89 -15.37
C CYS A 715 -7.33 -4.36 -15.05
N LEU A 716 -6.81 -5.32 -15.82
CA LEU A 716 -7.09 -6.73 -15.61
C LEU A 716 -6.24 -7.38 -14.52
N PHE A 717 -4.96 -7.02 -14.37
CA PHE A 717 -4.02 -7.72 -13.51
C PHE A 717 -3.46 -6.86 -12.38
N ILE A 718 -3.22 -5.56 -12.60
CA ILE A 718 -2.61 -4.67 -11.59
C ILE A 718 -3.69 -4.12 -10.65
N LEU A 719 -4.79 -3.61 -11.21
CA LEU A 719 -5.85 -2.98 -10.41
C LEU A 719 -6.47 -3.93 -9.37
N PRO A 720 -6.91 -5.17 -9.72
CA PRO A 720 -7.45 -6.08 -8.72
C PRO A 720 -6.42 -6.46 -7.64
N SER A 721 -5.13 -6.58 -8.03
CA SER A 721 -4.06 -6.87 -7.08
C SER A 721 -3.81 -5.70 -6.12
N ALA A 722 -3.87 -4.47 -6.62
CA ALA A 722 -3.75 -3.28 -5.78
C ALA A 722 -4.95 -3.14 -4.82
N LEU A 723 -6.16 -3.43 -5.29
CA LEU A 723 -7.37 -3.41 -4.46
C LEU A 723 -7.31 -4.47 -3.35
N TYR A 724 -6.83 -5.67 -3.66
CA TYR A 724 -6.64 -6.73 -2.66
C TYR A 724 -5.61 -6.35 -1.60
N MET A 725 -4.52 -5.67 -2.00
CA MET A 725 -3.50 -5.20 -1.06
C MET A 725 -3.96 -4.07 -0.12
N ILE A 726 -5.07 -3.44 -0.42
CA ILE A 726 -5.73 -2.41 0.42
C ILE A 726 -6.90 -3.04 1.18
N ASP A 727 -6.87 -4.37 1.38
CA ASP A 727 -7.85 -5.16 2.14
C ASP A 727 -9.29 -5.16 1.58
N ILE A 728 -9.45 -4.88 0.27
CA ILE A 728 -10.74 -5.12 -0.41
C ILE A 728 -10.85 -6.60 -0.77
N TYR A 729 -11.34 -7.42 0.16
CA TYR A 729 -11.41 -8.88 0.02
C TYR A 729 -12.25 -9.37 -1.18
N SER A 730 -13.23 -8.60 -1.63
CA SER A 730 -13.99 -8.92 -2.85
C SER A 730 -13.12 -9.00 -4.11
N ALA A 731 -11.96 -8.35 -4.12
CA ALA A 731 -10.98 -8.42 -5.20
C ALA A 731 -10.04 -9.63 -5.10
N LYS A 732 -10.04 -10.39 -3.99
CA LYS A 732 -9.11 -11.49 -3.69
C LYS A 732 -9.04 -12.52 -4.82
N GLU A 733 -10.15 -13.09 -5.21
CA GLU A 733 -10.22 -14.17 -6.20
C GLU A 733 -9.86 -13.74 -7.64
N ILE A 734 -9.95 -12.44 -7.92
CA ILE A 734 -9.60 -11.85 -9.23
C ILE A 734 -8.18 -11.31 -9.22
N SER A 735 -7.59 -11.13 -8.03
CA SER A 735 -6.27 -10.55 -7.85
C SER A 735 -5.16 -11.45 -8.39
N ALA A 736 -4.33 -10.93 -9.29
CA ALA A 736 -3.20 -11.68 -9.79
C ALA A 736 -2.14 -11.90 -8.70
N SER A 737 -2.00 -11.01 -7.71
CA SER A 737 -1.08 -11.21 -6.58
C SER A 737 -1.49 -12.38 -5.68
N TYR A 738 -2.79 -12.69 -5.58
CA TYR A 738 -3.31 -13.85 -4.89
C TYR A 738 -3.23 -15.12 -5.77
N LEU A 739 -3.71 -15.06 -7.01
CA LEU A 739 -3.75 -16.20 -7.93
C LEU A 739 -2.36 -16.74 -8.31
N LEU A 740 -1.34 -15.89 -8.32
CA LEU A 740 0.05 -16.29 -8.64
C LEU A 740 0.82 -16.79 -7.41
N ASN A 741 0.28 -16.59 -6.21
CA ASN A 741 0.89 -17.03 -4.97
C ASN A 741 0.33 -18.41 -4.56
N PHE A 742 1.11 -19.46 -4.78
CA PHE A 742 0.73 -20.83 -4.44
C PHE A 742 0.44 -21.00 -2.94
N ASN A 743 1.22 -20.35 -2.09
CA ASN A 743 1.04 -20.42 -0.65
C ASN A 743 -0.29 -19.81 -0.22
N ALA A 744 -0.64 -18.64 -0.74
CA ALA A 744 -1.91 -17.99 -0.40
C ALA A 744 -3.13 -18.86 -0.79
N LEU A 745 -3.00 -19.64 -1.86
CA LEU A 745 -4.06 -20.55 -2.31
C LEU A 745 -4.25 -21.78 -1.39
N ILE A 746 -3.14 -22.34 -0.90
CA ILE A 746 -3.18 -23.59 -0.10
C ILE A 746 -3.48 -23.28 1.36
N LEU A 747 -2.92 -22.21 1.90
CA LEU A 747 -2.96 -21.88 3.33
C LEU A 747 -4.28 -21.26 3.78
N ASP A 748 -5.09 -20.78 2.84
CA ASP A 748 -6.39 -20.17 3.13
C ASP A 748 -7.52 -21.23 3.20
N LYS A 749 -7.32 -22.27 4.04
CA LYS A 749 -8.25 -23.41 4.27
C LYS A 749 -8.60 -24.22 3.00
N GLY A 750 -7.62 -24.40 2.13
CA GLY A 750 -7.76 -25.13 0.87
C GLY A 750 -8.09 -24.21 -0.32
N ILE A 751 -7.89 -24.74 -1.53
CA ILE A 751 -8.18 -24.00 -2.76
C ILE A 751 -9.69 -23.73 -2.81
N SER A 752 -10.09 -22.46 -2.74
CA SER A 752 -11.48 -22.09 -2.92
C SER A 752 -11.96 -22.51 -4.31
N ILE A 753 -13.20 -22.95 -4.43
CA ILE A 753 -13.80 -23.30 -5.73
C ILE A 753 -13.67 -22.11 -6.70
N GLY A 754 -13.81 -20.88 -6.19
CA GLY A 754 -13.61 -19.65 -6.95
C GLY A 754 -12.21 -19.51 -7.52
N SER A 755 -11.18 -19.73 -6.72
CA SER A 755 -9.78 -19.68 -7.17
C SER A 755 -9.48 -20.71 -8.25
N PHE A 756 -9.97 -21.94 -8.09
CA PHE A 756 -9.81 -23.00 -9.09
C PHE A 756 -10.48 -22.64 -10.42
N ILE A 757 -11.71 -22.12 -10.38
CA ILE A 757 -12.42 -21.63 -11.55
C ILE A 757 -11.63 -20.50 -12.24
N MET A 758 -11.08 -19.58 -11.47
CA MET A 758 -10.30 -18.45 -12.01
C MET A 758 -9.00 -18.91 -12.69
N HIS A 759 -8.27 -19.88 -12.11
CA HIS A 759 -7.09 -20.44 -12.76
C HIS A 759 -7.43 -21.12 -14.08
N TYR A 760 -8.49 -21.92 -14.08
CA TYR A 760 -8.97 -22.56 -15.30
C TYR A 760 -9.42 -21.54 -16.34
N ALA A 761 -10.16 -20.49 -15.92
CA ALA A 761 -10.59 -19.41 -16.79
C ALA A 761 -9.41 -18.64 -17.41
N LEU A 762 -8.34 -18.38 -16.65
CA LEU A 762 -7.13 -17.75 -17.15
C LEU A 762 -6.43 -18.59 -18.22
N ILE A 763 -6.33 -19.91 -18.01
CA ILE A 763 -5.72 -20.82 -19.00
C ILE A 763 -6.58 -20.88 -20.27
N VAL A 764 -7.90 -21.04 -20.15
CA VAL A 764 -8.81 -21.05 -21.31
C VAL A 764 -8.75 -19.71 -22.03
N PHE A 765 -8.77 -18.59 -21.32
CA PHE A 765 -8.64 -17.27 -21.90
C PHE A 765 -7.31 -17.09 -22.64
N CYS A 766 -6.21 -17.58 -22.09
CA CYS A 766 -4.91 -17.58 -22.75
C CYS A 766 -4.96 -18.35 -24.08
N ILE A 767 -5.51 -19.57 -24.08
CA ILE A 767 -5.63 -20.39 -25.30
C ILE A 767 -6.49 -19.70 -26.36
N VAL A 768 -7.63 -19.16 -25.97
CA VAL A 768 -8.52 -18.42 -26.87
C VAL A 768 -7.79 -17.21 -27.47
N MET A 769 -7.09 -16.44 -26.65
CA MET A 769 -6.34 -15.26 -27.10
C MET A 769 -5.18 -15.62 -28.02
N LEU A 770 -4.48 -16.74 -27.77
CA LEU A 770 -3.44 -17.25 -28.68
C LEU A 770 -4.01 -17.65 -30.04
N VAL A 771 -5.15 -18.33 -30.07
CA VAL A 771 -5.82 -18.72 -31.34
C VAL A 771 -6.29 -17.49 -32.11
N LEU A 772 -6.95 -16.54 -31.43
CA LEU A 772 -7.45 -15.31 -32.05
C LEU A 772 -6.31 -14.41 -32.55
N SER A 773 -5.24 -14.25 -31.79
CA SER A 773 -4.09 -13.44 -32.16
C SER A 773 -3.34 -14.05 -33.35
N ASN A 774 -3.21 -15.41 -33.40
CA ASN A 774 -2.63 -16.12 -34.54
C ASN A 774 -3.47 -15.89 -35.81
N ARG A 775 -4.80 -16.05 -35.72
CA ARG A 775 -5.71 -15.77 -36.84
C ARG A 775 -5.59 -14.32 -37.30
N LYS A 776 -5.60 -13.37 -36.37
CA LYS A 776 -5.46 -11.94 -36.68
C LYS A 776 -4.14 -11.64 -37.38
N TRP A 777 -3.02 -12.19 -36.88
CA TRP A 777 -1.70 -12.01 -37.45
C TRP A 777 -1.57 -12.63 -38.85
N CYS A 778 -2.06 -13.85 -39.04
CA CYS A 778 -1.91 -14.57 -40.32
C CYS A 778 -2.85 -14.12 -41.43
N LEU A 779 -4.08 -13.63 -41.06
CA LEU A 779 -5.17 -13.32 -41.98
C LEU A 779 -5.33 -11.83 -42.27
N THR A 780 -4.54 -10.93 -41.68
CA THR A 780 -4.61 -9.50 -42.01
C THR A 780 -4.35 -9.27 -43.49
N LYS A 781 -5.43 -9.25 -44.28
CA LYS A 781 -5.47 -8.58 -45.58
C LYS A 781 -5.53 -7.10 -45.27
N GLU A 782 -4.46 -6.37 -45.56
CA GLU A 782 -4.51 -4.92 -45.46
C GLU A 782 -5.46 -4.38 -46.54
N ARG A 783 -6.46 -3.64 -46.09
CA ARG A 783 -7.24 -2.72 -46.93
C ARG A 783 -6.51 -1.38 -46.99
#